data_8d0207d9af12be88d69172a89207e126
#
_entry.id   8d0207d9af12be88d69172a89207e126
#
_cell.length_a   1.000
_cell.length_b   1.000
_cell.length_c   1.000
_cell.angle_alpha   90.00
_cell.angle_beta   90.00
_cell.angle_gamma   90.00
#
_symmetry.space_group_name_H-M   'P 1'
#
loop_
_entity.id
_entity.type
_entity.pdbx_description
1 polymer ?
#
loop_
_entity_poly.entity_id
_entity_poly.type
_entity_poly.pdbx_seq_one_letter_code
_entity_poly.pdbx_strand_id
1 'polypeptide(L)'
;MIFLTAMDFTLPLADPVLKFLIILLIILGAPLLLNKIRIPPLLGLIIAGAVIGPHGFNLVLRDSSIILSGTAGLLYIMFLAGLEIDMGDFKRNSLRSLTFGLYTFCVPMALGIVAGYYLLGFSWLTSVLLASMFASHTLIAYPIISKLGISKNNAVCITVGGTMITDTLALLVLTIVVALSTGNADDMFWVRLGLSITAFTLFVLLGFPLIGRWFFKRVHDNISQYIFVLAMVFLGAFLAQLAGLEAIIGSFLAGLALNRLIPATSPLMNRVEFVGNAIFIPFFLLSVGMLIDYRAFFTSFETIKVGAVMIVVATAAKFIAAWLTQKTFRMSVDQRRVIFGLSNAQAAATLAAVLVGYNVILGTTPDGEPIRLLNESVLNGTILMILVTCTMASFSAQKGAHNIAMEESTDVEEPDRNEVEILIPVSNQANVEELVNLGLSLKPKRAKNGLHALTVVDDKGSDGTSAKRSKRLLQLAVETAAATDTRLQELLRYDLSPANAISGVIRECGITDVILGLHERKDISSGFLGRVAEGTIADNTTNVFIYKPAQPLSTVKRHLVVLPPQAEKEAGFLSALERLANVVGNTGAKAVFYAAPATLDLIRERFARSSNEIGYVPFANWEDFLIVSRDVRTDDTLWIWMSRRNGVSYESSMARVSRYLDQYFKGNNFVLVYPLQASIDEGWRYLT
;
A
#
# COMPACT_ATOMS: atom_id res chain seq x y z
N MET A 1 7.53 45.31 -26.80
CA MET A 1 8.67 45.51 -25.86
C MET A 1 8.20 45.97 -24.46
N ILE A 2 6.92 45.78 -24.08
CA ILE A 2 6.33 46.33 -22.83
C ILE A 2 6.09 45.27 -21.74
N PHE A 3 6.28 43.95 -22.05
CA PHE A 3 5.98 42.89 -21.10
C PHE A 3 7.19 42.33 -20.31
N LEU A 4 8.40 42.77 -20.61
CA LEU A 4 9.62 42.24 -19.94
C LEU A 4 10.09 43.07 -18.71
N THR A 5 9.42 44.17 -18.40
CA THR A 5 9.83 45.06 -17.31
C THR A 5 9.19 44.78 -15.95
N ALA A 6 8.36 43.73 -15.84
CA ALA A 6 7.64 43.41 -14.60
C ALA A 6 8.13 42.10 -13.91
N MET A 7 9.07 41.35 -14.48
CA MET A 7 9.63 40.17 -13.83
C MET A 7 11.02 40.49 -13.25
N ASP A 8 11.10 40.39 -11.92
CA ASP A 8 12.36 40.47 -11.20
C ASP A 8 13.09 39.12 -11.28
N PHE A 9 14.17 39.06 -12.06
CA PHE A 9 15.03 37.89 -12.21
C PHE A 9 16.21 37.89 -11.23
N THR A 10 16.17 38.76 -10.20
CA THR A 10 17.22 38.74 -9.18
C THR A 10 17.18 37.42 -8.39
N LEU A 11 18.38 36.90 -8.11
CA LEU A 11 18.53 35.70 -7.28
C LEU A 11 18.57 36.06 -5.80
N PRO A 12 17.88 35.36 -4.96
CA PRO A 12 16.98 34.20 -5.22
C PRO A 12 15.66 34.65 -5.84
N LEU A 13 15.10 33.80 -6.73
CA LEU A 13 13.87 34.09 -7.45
C LEU A 13 12.70 34.35 -6.48
N ALA A 14 12.04 35.50 -6.65
CA ALA A 14 10.91 35.89 -5.80
C ALA A 14 9.57 35.42 -6.35
N ASP A 15 9.39 35.36 -7.69
CA ASP A 15 8.13 35.05 -8.34
C ASP A 15 7.72 33.58 -8.09
N PRO A 16 6.51 33.31 -7.53
CA PRO A 16 6.05 31.95 -7.20
C PRO A 16 5.86 31.06 -8.42
N VAL A 17 5.42 31.63 -9.56
CA VAL A 17 5.15 30.85 -10.78
C VAL A 17 6.47 30.39 -11.39
N LEU A 18 7.45 31.28 -11.43
CA LEU A 18 8.80 30.97 -11.94
C LEU A 18 9.51 29.94 -11.03
N LYS A 19 9.40 30.07 -9.70
CA LYS A 19 9.89 29.06 -8.75
C LYS A 19 9.29 27.69 -9.03
N PHE A 20 7.97 27.62 -9.14
CA PHE A 20 7.27 26.35 -9.37
C PHE A 20 7.63 25.74 -10.72
N LEU A 21 7.74 26.55 -11.78
CA LEU A 21 8.19 26.12 -13.10
C LEU A 21 9.59 25.48 -13.04
N ILE A 22 10.55 26.14 -12.40
CA ILE A 22 11.93 25.64 -12.28
C ILE A 22 11.96 24.34 -11.50
N ILE A 23 11.22 24.24 -10.40
CA ILE A 23 11.10 23.00 -9.62
C ILE A 23 10.56 21.87 -10.48
N LEU A 24 9.49 22.09 -11.26
CA LEU A 24 8.94 21.07 -12.16
C LEU A 24 9.93 20.66 -13.25
N LEU A 25 10.66 21.61 -13.85
CA LEU A 25 11.70 21.31 -14.83
C LEU A 25 12.84 20.49 -14.23
N ILE A 26 13.18 20.71 -12.97
CA ILE A 26 14.20 19.94 -12.26
C ILE A 26 13.67 18.54 -11.90
N ILE A 27 12.44 18.44 -11.43
CA ILE A 27 11.79 17.15 -11.16
C ILE A 27 11.76 16.28 -12.42
N LEU A 28 11.51 16.88 -13.57
CA LEU A 28 11.54 16.20 -14.87
C LEU A 28 12.98 15.90 -15.33
N GLY A 29 13.87 16.89 -15.29
CA GLY A 29 15.18 16.83 -15.91
C GLY A 29 16.24 16.09 -15.09
N ALA A 30 16.29 16.28 -13.77
CA ALA A 30 17.34 15.71 -12.93
C ALA A 30 17.35 14.17 -12.95
N PRO A 31 16.23 13.45 -12.85
CA PRO A 31 16.22 12.00 -12.98
C PRO A 31 16.66 11.52 -14.37
N LEU A 32 16.26 12.21 -15.42
CA LEU A 32 16.63 11.86 -16.81
C LEU A 32 18.13 12.03 -17.08
N LEU A 33 18.73 13.11 -16.58
CA LEU A 33 20.15 13.39 -16.73
C LEU A 33 21.01 12.42 -15.93
N LEU A 34 20.66 12.20 -14.65
CA LEU A 34 21.47 11.41 -13.72
C LEU A 34 21.33 9.91 -13.94
N ASN A 35 20.22 9.46 -14.52
CA ASN A 35 20.06 8.07 -14.94
C ASN A 35 21.09 7.66 -16.02
N LYS A 36 21.51 8.58 -16.89
CA LYS A 36 22.60 8.34 -17.87
C LYS A 36 23.93 8.04 -17.20
N ILE A 37 24.16 8.57 -15.99
CA ILE A 37 25.39 8.38 -15.20
C ILE A 37 25.22 7.24 -14.18
N ARG A 38 24.13 6.47 -14.25
CA ARG A 38 23.79 5.36 -13.34
C ARG A 38 23.60 5.79 -11.87
N ILE A 39 23.23 7.04 -11.63
CA ILE A 39 22.85 7.54 -10.31
C ILE A 39 21.35 7.27 -10.13
N PRO A 40 20.93 6.72 -8.96
CA PRO A 40 19.51 6.52 -8.68
C PRO A 40 18.69 7.80 -8.87
N PRO A 41 17.55 7.77 -9.59
CA PRO A 41 16.77 8.97 -9.89
C PRO A 41 16.36 9.79 -8.66
N LEU A 42 16.08 9.12 -7.53
CA LEU A 42 15.71 9.77 -6.28
C LEU A 42 16.87 10.50 -5.62
N LEU A 43 18.09 9.93 -5.68
CA LEU A 43 19.31 10.62 -5.25
C LEU A 43 19.58 11.84 -6.12
N GLY A 44 19.25 11.75 -7.41
CA GLY A 44 19.34 12.83 -8.36
C GLY A 44 18.53 14.05 -7.94
N LEU A 45 17.34 13.87 -7.40
CA LEU A 45 16.50 14.96 -6.89
C LEU A 45 17.10 15.62 -5.62
N ILE A 46 17.71 14.83 -4.74
CA ILE A 46 18.41 15.36 -3.56
C ILE A 46 19.61 16.22 -3.99
N ILE A 47 20.43 15.71 -4.93
CA ILE A 47 21.56 16.46 -5.48
C ILE A 47 21.08 17.75 -6.15
N ALA A 48 20.02 17.66 -6.98
CA ALA A 48 19.46 18.84 -7.62
C ALA A 48 18.97 19.88 -6.61
N GLY A 49 18.32 19.42 -5.51
CA GLY A 49 17.94 20.28 -4.39
C GLY A 49 19.11 21.00 -3.74
N ALA A 50 20.24 20.32 -3.52
CA ALA A 50 21.47 20.92 -2.99
C ALA A 50 22.05 21.97 -3.94
N VAL A 51 21.99 21.72 -5.25
CA VAL A 51 22.51 22.63 -6.29
C VAL A 51 21.69 23.91 -6.40
N ILE A 52 20.35 23.82 -6.39
CA ILE A 52 19.47 24.99 -6.57
C ILE A 52 19.15 25.73 -5.27
N GLY A 53 19.35 25.05 -4.14
CA GLY A 53 19.05 25.55 -2.81
C GLY A 53 19.90 26.75 -2.37
N PRO A 54 19.62 27.29 -1.17
CA PRO A 54 20.29 28.50 -0.65
C PRO A 54 21.79 28.33 -0.49
N HIS A 55 22.27 27.12 -0.30
CA HIS A 55 23.71 26.83 -0.13
C HIS A 55 24.41 26.46 -1.44
N GLY A 56 23.65 26.23 -2.54
CA GLY A 56 24.17 26.04 -3.89
C GLY A 56 24.21 27.31 -4.71
N PHE A 57 23.55 27.31 -5.86
CA PHE A 57 23.44 28.50 -6.72
C PHE A 57 22.45 29.55 -6.21
N ASN A 58 21.77 29.28 -5.10
CA ASN A 58 20.76 30.16 -4.50
C ASN A 58 19.65 30.60 -5.48
N LEU A 59 19.25 29.67 -6.36
CA LEU A 59 18.18 29.92 -7.32
C LEU A 59 16.82 30.01 -6.63
N VAL A 60 16.57 29.13 -5.67
CA VAL A 60 15.31 29.04 -4.94
C VAL A 60 15.59 29.04 -3.44
N LEU A 61 14.93 29.93 -2.70
CA LEU A 61 14.96 29.91 -1.23
C LEU A 61 14.10 28.75 -0.71
N ARG A 62 14.54 28.16 0.38
CA ARG A 62 13.75 27.20 1.14
C ARG A 62 12.77 27.97 2.04
N ASP A 63 11.77 28.59 1.41
CA ASP A 63 10.70 29.33 2.06
C ASP A 63 9.59 28.39 2.62
N SER A 64 8.58 28.99 3.25
CA SER A 64 7.45 28.27 3.84
C SER A 64 6.72 27.37 2.84
N SER A 65 6.67 27.75 1.56
CA SER A 65 6.01 26.95 0.50
C SER A 65 6.77 25.67 0.20
N ILE A 66 8.10 25.74 0.11
CA ILE A 66 8.98 24.59 -0.10
C ILE A 66 8.97 23.67 1.14
N ILE A 67 9.00 24.26 2.34
CA ILE A 67 8.92 23.50 3.60
C ILE A 67 7.58 22.76 3.68
N LEU A 68 6.48 23.44 3.39
CA LEU A 68 5.14 22.81 3.39
C LEU A 68 5.07 21.66 2.39
N SER A 69 5.51 21.90 1.15
CA SER A 69 5.49 20.86 0.09
C SER A 69 6.39 19.67 0.43
N GLY A 70 7.57 19.93 1.00
CA GLY A 70 8.49 18.90 1.46
C GLY A 70 7.93 18.09 2.63
N THR A 71 7.32 18.75 3.62
CA THR A 71 6.66 18.08 4.74
C THR A 71 5.46 17.24 4.26
N ALA A 72 4.62 17.80 3.39
CA ALA A 72 3.51 17.07 2.78
C ALA A 72 4.00 15.84 2.04
N GLY A 73 5.11 15.96 1.30
CA GLY A 73 5.73 14.82 0.59
C GLY A 73 6.23 13.72 1.53
N LEU A 74 6.84 14.10 2.65
CA LEU A 74 7.30 13.15 3.67
C LEU A 74 6.12 12.37 4.30
N LEU A 75 5.07 13.10 4.69
CA LEU A 75 3.86 12.49 5.24
C LEU A 75 3.18 11.56 4.23
N TYR A 76 3.18 11.94 2.96
CA TYR A 76 2.61 11.15 1.89
C TYR A 76 3.37 9.84 1.63
N ILE A 77 4.71 9.89 1.64
CA ILE A 77 5.56 8.67 1.54
C ILE A 77 5.22 7.70 2.66
N MET A 78 5.10 8.19 3.88
CA MET A 78 4.83 7.35 5.05
C MET A 78 3.41 6.77 5.00
N PHE A 79 2.45 7.52 4.52
CA PHE A 79 1.10 7.04 4.27
C PHE A 79 1.08 5.92 3.22
N LEU A 80 1.76 6.10 2.07
CA LEU A 80 1.92 5.07 1.04
C LEU A 80 2.54 3.79 1.63
N ALA A 81 3.61 3.93 2.42
CA ALA A 81 4.22 2.80 3.11
C ALA A 81 3.20 2.04 3.98
N GLY A 82 2.33 2.77 4.69
CA GLY A 82 1.25 2.17 5.48
C GLY A 82 0.18 1.47 4.63
N LEU A 83 -0.14 1.99 3.45
CA LEU A 83 -1.08 1.38 2.51
C LEU A 83 -0.53 0.13 1.82
N GLU A 84 0.75 0.10 1.49
CA GLU A 84 1.38 -1.00 0.75
C GLU A 84 1.70 -2.23 1.62
N ILE A 85 1.80 -2.05 2.94
CA ILE A 85 2.09 -3.14 3.87
C ILE A 85 0.95 -4.16 3.88
N ASP A 86 1.29 -5.44 3.68
CA ASP A 86 0.35 -6.53 3.94
C ASP A 86 0.12 -6.68 5.45
N MET A 87 -1.13 -6.40 5.88
CA MET A 87 -1.50 -6.44 7.30
C MET A 87 -1.32 -7.80 7.95
N GLY A 88 -1.49 -8.88 7.16
CA GLY A 88 -1.27 -10.24 7.64
C GLY A 88 0.21 -10.50 7.90
N ASP A 89 1.07 -10.14 6.94
CA ASP A 89 2.52 -10.26 7.06
C ASP A 89 3.09 -9.33 8.15
N PHE A 90 2.55 -8.12 8.27
CA PHE A 90 2.92 -7.20 9.35
C PHE A 90 2.61 -7.78 10.73
N LYS A 91 1.40 -8.33 10.93
CA LYS A 91 1.01 -8.97 12.19
C LYS A 91 1.86 -10.21 12.49
N ARG A 92 2.17 -11.01 11.46
CA ARG A 92 3.04 -12.19 11.59
C ARG A 92 4.48 -11.82 11.94
N ASN A 93 4.98 -10.70 11.42
CA ASN A 93 6.35 -10.22 11.65
C ASN A 93 6.46 -9.19 12.79
N SER A 94 5.40 -8.92 13.56
CA SER A 94 5.40 -7.88 14.61
C SER A 94 6.50 -8.06 15.65
N LEU A 95 6.76 -9.30 16.11
CA LEU A 95 7.84 -9.60 17.03
C LEU A 95 9.22 -9.38 16.40
N ARG A 96 9.37 -9.68 15.09
CA ARG A 96 10.62 -9.45 14.36
C ARG A 96 10.86 -7.94 14.17
N SER A 97 9.80 -7.17 13.88
CA SER A 97 9.86 -5.71 13.81
C SER A 97 10.23 -5.08 15.15
N LEU A 98 9.68 -5.60 16.25
CA LEU A 98 10.06 -5.18 17.61
C LEU A 98 11.55 -5.46 17.88
N THR A 99 12.01 -6.66 17.56
CA THR A 99 13.42 -7.06 17.77
C THR A 99 14.37 -6.18 16.94
N PHE A 100 14.06 -5.96 15.67
CA PHE A 100 14.84 -5.04 14.82
C PHE A 100 14.80 -3.61 15.35
N GLY A 101 13.61 -3.10 15.75
CA GLY A 101 13.45 -1.79 16.35
C GLY A 101 14.32 -1.60 17.59
N LEU A 102 14.39 -2.61 18.46
CA LEU A 102 15.29 -2.61 19.62
C LEU A 102 16.77 -2.63 19.21
N TYR A 103 17.17 -3.45 18.24
CA TYR A 103 18.56 -3.46 17.76
C TYR A 103 18.95 -2.11 17.15
N THR A 104 18.11 -1.54 16.27
CA THR A 104 18.40 -0.27 15.60
C THR A 104 18.23 0.95 16.51
N PHE A 105 17.69 0.77 17.72
CA PHE A 105 17.69 1.75 18.81
C PHE A 105 18.88 1.57 19.76
N CYS A 106 19.02 0.39 20.37
CA CYS A 106 20.01 0.17 21.43
C CYS A 106 21.46 0.23 20.94
N VAL A 107 21.76 -0.29 19.73
CA VAL A 107 23.12 -0.29 19.20
C VAL A 107 23.61 1.14 18.90
N PRO A 108 22.84 2.01 18.17
CA PRO A 108 23.22 3.39 17.99
C PRO A 108 23.26 4.19 19.30
N MET A 109 22.37 3.92 20.25
CA MET A 109 22.40 4.56 21.57
C MET A 109 23.70 4.25 22.30
N ALA A 110 24.08 2.96 22.39
CA ALA A 110 25.29 2.56 23.09
C ALA A 110 26.56 3.15 22.43
N LEU A 111 26.69 2.97 21.10
CA LEU A 111 27.86 3.48 20.38
C LEU A 111 27.89 5.00 20.32
N GLY A 112 26.73 5.66 20.21
CA GLY A 112 26.61 7.11 20.17
C GLY A 112 26.97 7.75 21.50
N ILE A 113 26.54 7.19 22.65
CA ILE A 113 26.91 7.68 23.98
C ILE A 113 28.42 7.53 24.19
N VAL A 114 29.01 6.37 23.84
CA VAL A 114 30.45 6.15 23.96
C VAL A 114 31.23 7.15 23.09
N ALA A 115 30.81 7.33 21.85
CA ALA A 115 31.47 8.28 20.94
C ALA A 115 31.30 9.74 21.40
N GLY A 116 30.10 10.15 21.81
CA GLY A 116 29.84 11.50 22.29
C GLY A 116 30.66 11.84 23.53
N TYR A 117 30.69 10.93 24.51
CA TYR A 117 31.36 11.19 25.78
C TYR A 117 32.90 11.06 25.69
N TYR A 118 33.40 9.95 25.10
CA TYR A 118 34.86 9.67 25.07
C TYR A 118 35.59 10.23 23.86
N LEU A 119 34.99 10.28 22.66
CA LEU A 119 35.66 10.75 21.45
C LEU A 119 35.47 12.25 21.20
N LEU A 120 34.26 12.74 21.49
CA LEU A 120 33.92 14.15 21.26
C LEU A 120 33.99 15.01 22.53
N GLY A 121 34.11 14.39 23.72
CA GLY A 121 34.22 15.11 25.00
C GLY A 121 32.95 15.83 25.43
N PHE A 122 31.79 15.41 24.95
CA PHE A 122 30.50 16.04 25.29
C PHE A 122 30.01 15.67 26.68
N SER A 123 29.13 16.47 27.25
CA SER A 123 28.45 16.17 28.50
C SER A 123 27.60 14.89 28.35
N TRP A 124 27.25 14.25 29.46
CA TRP A 124 26.41 13.03 29.46
C TRP A 124 25.07 13.27 28.74
N LEU A 125 24.35 14.35 29.06
CA LEU A 125 23.08 14.71 28.45
C LEU A 125 23.20 14.99 26.94
N THR A 126 24.24 15.72 26.53
CA THR A 126 24.57 15.98 25.13
C THR A 126 24.86 14.67 24.38
N SER A 127 25.62 13.76 25.00
CA SER A 127 25.97 12.46 24.40
C SER A 127 24.76 11.54 24.23
N VAL A 128 23.83 11.53 25.20
CA VAL A 128 22.57 10.79 25.13
C VAL A 128 21.66 11.35 24.02
N LEU A 129 21.57 12.69 23.92
CA LEU A 129 20.79 13.31 22.85
C LEU A 129 21.39 13.02 21.47
N LEU A 130 22.69 13.15 21.31
CA LEU A 130 23.39 12.82 20.06
C LEU A 130 23.17 11.34 19.68
N ALA A 131 23.25 10.43 20.62
CA ALA A 131 23.03 9.01 20.41
C ALA A 131 21.59 8.70 19.96
N SER A 132 20.59 9.38 20.54
CA SER A 132 19.19 9.23 20.14
C SER A 132 18.94 9.64 18.69
N MET A 133 19.69 10.63 18.22
CA MET A 133 19.64 11.06 16.80
C MET A 133 20.18 10.00 15.86
N PHE A 134 21.26 9.26 16.24
CA PHE A 134 21.76 8.16 15.44
C PHE A 134 20.79 6.97 15.40
N ALA A 135 19.95 6.83 16.42
CA ALA A 135 18.93 5.79 16.46
C ALA A 135 17.80 6.08 15.48
N SER A 136 17.27 7.31 15.40
CA SER A 136 16.26 7.71 14.42
C SER A 136 16.75 7.59 12.99
N HIS A 137 15.85 7.39 12.04
CA HIS A 137 16.16 7.35 10.61
C HIS A 137 14.92 7.62 9.77
N THR A 138 15.11 7.99 8.52
CA THR A 138 14.03 8.30 7.60
C THR A 138 14.03 7.31 6.43
N LEU A 139 12.88 6.77 6.06
CA LEU A 139 12.73 5.78 4.98
C LEU A 139 12.88 6.41 3.57
N ILE A 140 13.94 7.20 3.34
CA ILE A 140 14.19 7.89 2.05
C ILE A 140 14.31 6.91 0.89
N ALA A 141 14.88 5.73 1.12
CA ALA A 141 15.05 4.71 0.09
C ALA A 141 13.76 3.87 -0.17
N TYR A 142 12.67 4.09 0.59
CA TYR A 142 11.43 3.33 0.42
C TYR A 142 10.82 3.45 -1.00
N PRO A 143 10.79 4.63 -1.66
CA PRO A 143 10.31 4.72 -3.04
C PRO A 143 11.09 3.87 -4.04
N ILE A 144 12.38 3.55 -3.78
CA ILE A 144 13.16 2.61 -4.61
C ILE A 144 12.59 1.20 -4.47
N ILE A 145 12.29 0.81 -3.22
CA ILE A 145 11.72 -0.48 -2.86
C ILE A 145 10.34 -0.68 -3.51
N SER A 146 9.48 0.34 -3.40
CA SER A 146 8.13 0.35 -3.99
C SER A 146 8.18 0.21 -5.51
N LYS A 147 9.03 0.99 -6.19
CA LYS A 147 9.22 0.90 -7.66
C LYS A 147 9.68 -0.48 -8.14
N LEU A 148 10.47 -1.19 -7.35
CA LEU A 148 10.93 -2.54 -7.66
C LEU A 148 9.93 -3.63 -7.26
N GLY A 149 8.79 -3.26 -6.68
CA GLY A 149 7.67 -4.16 -6.37
C GLY A 149 7.92 -5.11 -5.20
N ILE A 150 8.94 -4.86 -4.36
CA ILE A 150 9.30 -5.73 -3.22
C ILE A 150 8.82 -5.18 -1.86
N SER A 151 7.87 -4.26 -1.84
CA SER A 151 7.32 -3.67 -0.60
C SER A 151 6.77 -4.72 0.39
N LYS A 152 6.37 -5.89 -0.11
CA LYS A 152 5.86 -7.02 0.70
C LYS A 152 6.94 -7.97 1.22
N ASN A 153 8.20 -7.76 0.85
CA ASN A 153 9.29 -8.61 1.34
C ASN A 153 9.44 -8.48 2.86
N ASN A 154 9.68 -9.60 3.54
CA ASN A 154 9.82 -9.64 5.00
C ASN A 154 10.84 -8.63 5.54
N ALA A 155 11.96 -8.42 4.84
CA ALA A 155 12.97 -7.44 5.24
C ALA A 155 12.42 -6.01 5.26
N VAL A 156 11.60 -5.66 4.26
CA VAL A 156 10.94 -4.35 4.17
C VAL A 156 9.93 -4.19 5.29
N CYS A 157 9.01 -5.16 5.45
CA CYS A 157 7.98 -5.13 6.49
C CYS A 157 8.58 -5.00 7.90
N ILE A 158 9.65 -5.76 8.19
CA ILE A 158 10.36 -5.71 9.47
C ILE A 158 11.01 -4.33 9.68
N THR A 159 11.64 -3.77 8.64
CA THR A 159 12.32 -2.49 8.76
C THR A 159 11.33 -1.35 8.96
N VAL A 160 10.27 -1.27 8.16
CA VAL A 160 9.25 -0.23 8.30
C VAL A 160 8.57 -0.30 9.67
N GLY A 161 8.19 -1.50 10.12
CA GLY A 161 7.62 -1.68 11.46
C GLY A 161 8.60 -1.33 12.59
N GLY A 162 9.88 -1.69 12.45
CA GLY A 162 10.92 -1.35 13.41
C GLY A 162 11.25 0.15 13.47
N THR A 163 11.18 0.84 12.34
CA THR A 163 11.37 2.29 12.26
C THR A 163 10.42 3.05 13.18
N MET A 164 9.15 2.68 13.20
CA MET A 164 8.16 3.32 14.08
C MET A 164 8.53 3.20 15.56
N ILE A 165 9.00 2.02 15.97
CA ILE A 165 9.41 1.76 17.34
C ILE A 165 10.64 2.62 17.68
N THR A 166 11.61 2.65 16.78
CA THR A 166 12.86 3.37 16.96
C THR A 166 12.62 4.88 17.02
N ASP A 167 11.80 5.44 16.13
CA ASP A 167 11.50 6.87 16.11
C ASP A 167 10.73 7.29 17.35
N THR A 168 9.77 6.48 17.79
CA THR A 168 9.06 6.73 19.05
C THR A 168 10.01 6.74 20.24
N LEU A 169 10.94 5.79 20.33
CA LEU A 169 11.93 5.72 21.42
C LEU A 169 12.93 6.87 21.35
N ALA A 170 13.40 7.24 20.14
CA ALA A 170 14.31 8.35 19.95
C ALA A 170 13.70 9.70 20.37
N LEU A 171 12.43 9.93 20.02
CA LEU A 171 11.68 11.09 20.46
C LEU A 171 11.42 11.11 21.96
N LEU A 172 11.16 9.95 22.55
CA LEU A 172 11.02 9.84 23.99
C LEU A 172 12.31 10.27 24.69
N VAL A 173 13.47 9.83 24.19
CA VAL A 173 14.78 10.27 24.73
C VAL A 173 14.97 11.77 24.53
N LEU A 174 14.68 12.32 23.34
CA LEU A 174 14.73 13.77 23.10
C LEU A 174 13.87 14.53 24.12
N THR A 175 12.63 14.12 24.29
CA THR A 175 11.69 14.76 25.23
C THR A 175 12.19 14.71 26.68
N ILE A 176 12.74 13.55 27.09
CA ILE A 176 13.34 13.38 28.44
C ILE A 176 14.53 14.31 28.62
N VAL A 177 15.47 14.32 27.66
CA VAL A 177 16.68 15.14 27.75
C VAL A 177 16.31 16.63 27.80
N VAL A 178 15.37 17.07 26.96
CA VAL A 178 14.90 18.47 26.98
C VAL A 178 14.20 18.80 28.29
N ALA A 179 13.30 17.94 28.79
CA ALA A 179 12.60 18.15 30.07
C ALA A 179 13.59 18.23 31.26
N LEU A 180 14.61 17.36 31.30
CA LEU A 180 15.66 17.38 32.31
C LEU A 180 16.54 18.65 32.20
N SER A 181 16.82 19.10 30.97
CA SER A 181 17.62 20.31 30.73
C SER A 181 16.89 21.61 31.09
N THR A 182 15.55 21.62 30.98
CA THR A 182 14.69 22.78 31.26
C THR A 182 14.05 22.76 32.65
N GLY A 183 14.23 21.69 33.43
CA GLY A 183 13.66 21.55 34.78
C GLY A 183 12.13 21.26 34.83
N ASN A 184 11.51 20.91 33.71
CA ASN A 184 10.04 20.73 33.57
C ASN A 184 9.57 19.27 33.66
N ALA A 185 10.31 18.37 34.28
CA ALA A 185 9.97 16.94 34.40
C ALA A 185 9.11 16.66 35.63
N ASP A 186 7.81 16.97 35.59
CA ASP A 186 6.84 16.61 36.64
C ASP A 186 6.38 15.16 36.51
N ASP A 187 6.05 14.50 37.64
CA ASP A 187 5.53 13.11 37.68
C ASP A 187 4.27 12.93 36.81
N MET A 188 3.45 13.98 36.68
CA MET A 188 2.23 13.99 35.88
C MET A 188 2.50 13.99 34.37
N PHE A 189 3.68 14.44 33.91
CA PHE A 189 4.08 14.47 32.52
C PHE A 189 4.05 13.08 31.87
N TRP A 190 4.59 12.06 32.56
CA TRP A 190 4.65 10.68 32.05
C TRP A 190 3.29 10.05 31.87
N VAL A 191 2.39 10.28 32.83
CA VAL A 191 1.01 9.76 32.76
C VAL A 191 0.26 10.41 31.59
N ARG A 192 0.40 11.74 31.45
CA ARG A 192 -0.22 12.51 30.35
C ARG A 192 0.27 12.03 28.98
N LEU A 193 1.57 11.86 28.81
CA LEU A 193 2.17 11.39 27.56
C LEU A 193 1.69 9.96 27.22
N GLY A 194 1.73 9.03 28.17
CA GLY A 194 1.27 7.66 27.93
C GLY A 194 -0.22 7.57 27.58
N LEU A 195 -1.07 8.34 28.28
CA LEU A 195 -2.50 8.40 27.98
C LEU A 195 -2.78 9.01 26.59
N SER A 196 -2.06 10.08 26.25
CA SER A 196 -2.20 10.77 24.98
C SER A 196 -1.83 9.87 23.79
N ILE A 197 -0.69 9.16 23.87
CA ILE A 197 -0.25 8.20 22.84
C ILE A 197 -1.25 7.05 22.70
N THR A 198 -1.72 6.51 23.82
CA THR A 198 -2.69 5.41 23.82
C THR A 198 -4.01 5.84 23.19
N ALA A 199 -4.54 7.01 23.60
CA ALA A 199 -5.79 7.55 23.06
C ALA A 199 -5.67 7.84 21.55
N PHE A 200 -4.57 8.43 21.11
CA PHE A 200 -4.28 8.70 19.71
C PHE A 200 -4.26 7.39 18.89
N THR A 201 -3.46 6.41 19.32
CA THR A 201 -3.31 5.14 18.59
C THR A 201 -4.66 4.41 18.48
N LEU A 202 -5.43 4.36 19.57
CA LEU A 202 -6.75 3.75 19.58
C LEU A 202 -7.72 4.47 18.65
N PHE A 203 -7.71 5.81 18.68
CA PHE A 203 -8.57 6.62 17.82
C PHE A 203 -8.25 6.42 16.34
N VAL A 204 -6.98 6.44 15.94
CA VAL A 204 -6.59 6.26 14.53
C VAL A 204 -6.88 4.84 14.05
N LEU A 205 -6.48 3.81 14.80
CA LEU A 205 -6.65 2.41 14.36
C LEU A 205 -8.11 1.94 14.36
N LEU A 206 -8.97 2.49 15.20
CA LEU A 206 -10.39 2.12 15.25
C LEU A 206 -11.30 3.15 14.58
N GLY A 207 -11.06 4.44 14.77
CA GLY A 207 -11.88 5.52 14.23
C GLY A 207 -11.74 5.70 12.72
N PHE A 208 -10.52 5.72 12.20
CA PHE A 208 -10.28 5.94 10.77
C PHE A 208 -10.92 4.87 9.87
N PRO A 209 -10.84 3.56 10.19
CA PRO A 209 -11.55 2.54 9.40
C PRO A 209 -13.09 2.70 9.47
N LEU A 210 -13.63 3.16 10.60
CA LEU A 210 -15.08 3.39 10.73
C LEU A 210 -15.52 4.58 9.86
N ILE A 211 -14.81 5.71 9.98
CA ILE A 211 -15.07 6.93 9.20
C ILE A 211 -14.88 6.64 7.71
N GLY A 212 -13.77 6.00 7.32
CA GLY A 212 -13.47 5.65 5.93
C GLY A 212 -14.53 4.74 5.32
N ARG A 213 -14.95 3.70 6.05
CA ARG A 213 -16.00 2.80 5.57
C ARG A 213 -17.34 3.52 5.41
N TRP A 214 -17.71 4.38 6.36
CA TRP A 214 -18.91 5.19 6.24
C TRP A 214 -18.87 6.11 5.01
N PHE A 215 -17.71 6.73 4.75
CA PHE A 215 -17.53 7.63 3.63
C PHE A 215 -17.57 6.89 2.29
N PHE A 216 -16.79 5.81 2.12
CA PHE A 216 -16.72 5.05 0.86
C PHE A 216 -18.04 4.34 0.50
N LYS A 217 -18.92 4.07 1.47
CA LYS A 217 -20.26 3.55 1.19
C LYS A 217 -21.20 4.60 0.61
N ARG A 218 -20.96 5.89 0.82
CA ARG A 218 -21.85 6.98 0.43
C ARG A 218 -21.34 7.79 -0.75
N VAL A 219 -20.03 7.85 -0.93
CA VAL A 219 -19.40 8.71 -1.93
C VAL A 219 -18.67 7.83 -2.94
N HIS A 220 -19.18 7.82 -4.16
CA HIS A 220 -18.62 7.05 -5.27
C HIS A 220 -17.75 7.90 -6.20
N ASP A 221 -17.71 9.22 -6.01
CA ASP A 221 -16.88 10.11 -6.80
C ASP A 221 -15.42 9.97 -6.47
N ASN A 222 -14.64 9.70 -7.50
CA ASN A 222 -13.20 9.43 -7.41
C ASN A 222 -12.35 10.60 -6.87
N ILE A 223 -12.76 11.84 -7.17
CA ILE A 223 -12.04 13.04 -6.71
C ILE A 223 -12.28 13.22 -5.22
N SER A 224 -13.55 13.13 -4.80
CA SER A 224 -13.93 13.23 -3.38
C SER A 224 -13.27 12.13 -2.54
N GLN A 225 -13.16 10.90 -3.06
CA GLN A 225 -12.47 9.80 -2.38
C GLN A 225 -10.98 10.10 -2.19
N TYR A 226 -10.31 10.63 -3.22
CA TYR A 226 -8.90 11.00 -3.12
C TYR A 226 -8.67 12.14 -2.12
N ILE A 227 -9.49 13.20 -2.16
CA ILE A 227 -9.42 14.33 -1.21
C ILE A 227 -9.67 13.87 0.22
N PHE A 228 -10.65 12.97 0.42
CA PHE A 228 -10.91 12.37 1.73
C PHE A 228 -9.67 11.63 2.27
N VAL A 229 -9.03 10.79 1.44
CA VAL A 229 -7.81 10.08 1.82
C VAL A 229 -6.71 11.07 2.21
N LEU A 230 -6.50 12.11 1.39
CA LEU A 230 -5.50 13.14 1.67
C LEU A 230 -5.80 13.86 3.00
N ALA A 231 -7.05 14.22 3.26
CA ALA A 231 -7.46 14.82 4.52
C ALA A 231 -7.17 13.91 5.72
N MET A 232 -7.40 12.59 5.59
CA MET A 232 -7.11 11.62 6.66
C MET A 232 -5.61 11.47 6.92
N VAL A 233 -4.74 11.61 5.91
CA VAL A 233 -3.27 11.64 6.09
C VAL A 233 -2.88 12.79 7.00
N PHE A 234 -3.30 14.01 6.67
CA PHE A 234 -2.95 15.20 7.45
C PHE A 234 -3.64 15.24 8.81
N LEU A 235 -4.86 14.73 8.93
CA LEU A 235 -5.54 14.59 10.21
C LEU A 235 -4.78 13.62 11.13
N GLY A 236 -4.33 12.47 10.61
CA GLY A 236 -3.52 11.52 11.37
C GLY A 236 -2.19 12.14 11.83
N ALA A 237 -1.52 12.85 10.93
CA ALA A 237 -0.29 13.59 11.23
C ALA A 237 -0.48 14.66 12.32
N PHE A 238 -1.54 15.46 12.22
CA PHE A 238 -1.88 16.50 13.20
C PHE A 238 -2.22 15.91 14.57
N LEU A 239 -3.02 14.84 14.61
CA LEU A 239 -3.37 14.15 15.86
C LEU A 239 -2.14 13.53 16.54
N ALA A 240 -1.18 13.02 15.77
CA ALA A 240 0.09 12.54 16.32
C ALA A 240 0.86 13.66 17.02
N GLN A 241 0.97 14.83 16.39
CA GLN A 241 1.63 16.00 17.00
C GLN A 241 0.93 16.44 18.28
N LEU A 242 -0.40 16.45 18.32
CA LEU A 242 -1.16 16.73 19.53
C LEU A 242 -0.89 15.71 20.65
N ALA A 243 -0.62 14.46 20.29
CA ALA A 243 -0.29 13.39 21.22
C ALA A 243 1.18 13.43 21.71
N GLY A 244 2.01 14.34 21.17
CA GLY A 244 3.44 14.41 21.47
C GLY A 244 4.30 13.44 20.65
N LEU A 245 3.77 12.93 19.53
CA LEU A 245 4.48 12.09 18.57
C LEU A 245 4.85 12.88 17.30
N GLU A 246 5.75 12.32 16.48
CA GLU A 246 6.01 12.88 15.14
C GLU A 246 4.84 12.71 14.19
N ALA A 247 4.60 13.74 13.38
CA ALA A 247 3.58 13.72 12.33
C ALA A 247 3.69 12.52 11.38
N ILE A 248 4.91 12.06 11.14
CA ILE A 248 5.27 10.91 10.31
C ILE A 248 4.57 9.63 10.79
N ILE A 249 4.56 9.39 12.11
CA ILE A 249 3.92 8.22 12.73
C ILE A 249 2.41 8.27 12.49
N GLY A 250 1.82 9.46 12.60
CA GLY A 250 0.38 9.64 12.39
C GLY A 250 -0.05 9.36 10.96
N SER A 251 0.69 9.84 9.97
CA SER A 251 0.42 9.59 8.56
C SER A 251 0.58 8.10 8.20
N PHE A 252 1.60 7.44 8.73
CA PHE A 252 1.79 6.00 8.55
C PHE A 252 0.63 5.19 9.16
N LEU A 253 0.24 5.49 10.42
CA LEU A 253 -0.89 4.83 11.07
C LEU A 253 -2.21 5.07 10.34
N ALA A 254 -2.40 6.26 9.74
CA ALA A 254 -3.54 6.53 8.88
C ALA A 254 -3.53 5.62 7.64
N GLY A 255 -2.38 5.42 7.00
CA GLY A 255 -2.19 4.48 5.89
C GLY A 255 -2.54 3.05 6.30
N LEU A 256 -2.00 2.60 7.43
CA LEU A 256 -2.25 1.27 7.99
C LEU A 256 -3.73 1.06 8.33
N ALA A 257 -4.40 2.07 8.90
CA ALA A 257 -5.81 2.03 9.25
C ALA A 257 -6.72 1.97 8.03
N LEU A 258 -6.37 2.67 6.94
CA LEU A 258 -7.12 2.72 5.69
C LEU A 258 -6.73 1.62 4.69
N ASN A 259 -5.67 0.87 4.93
CA ASN A 259 -5.11 -0.15 4.05
C ASN A 259 -6.17 -1.12 3.50
N ARG A 260 -7.05 -1.64 4.36
CA ARG A 260 -8.12 -2.57 3.96
C ARG A 260 -9.23 -1.92 3.12
N LEU A 261 -9.39 -0.60 3.19
CA LEU A 261 -10.41 0.14 2.44
C LEU A 261 -9.90 0.61 1.08
N ILE A 262 -8.58 0.59 0.87
CA ILE A 262 -7.92 1.00 -0.36
C ILE A 262 -7.07 -0.19 -0.87
N PRO A 263 -7.71 -1.21 -1.48
CA PRO A 263 -6.98 -2.36 -2.02
C PRO A 263 -5.94 -1.93 -3.06
N ALA A 264 -4.82 -2.65 -3.12
CA ALA A 264 -3.73 -2.38 -4.07
C ALA A 264 -4.16 -2.41 -5.54
N THR A 265 -5.25 -3.12 -5.86
CA THR A 265 -5.83 -3.21 -7.21
C THR A 265 -6.95 -2.19 -7.45
N SER A 266 -7.18 -1.25 -6.52
CA SER A 266 -8.24 -0.25 -6.66
C SER A 266 -7.82 0.96 -7.50
N PRO A 267 -8.74 1.58 -8.25
CA PRO A 267 -8.47 2.84 -8.96
C PRO A 267 -7.98 3.96 -8.04
N LEU A 268 -8.44 3.95 -6.79
CA LEU A 268 -8.03 4.94 -5.79
C LEU A 268 -6.55 4.78 -5.42
N MET A 269 -6.07 3.53 -5.23
CA MET A 269 -4.67 3.26 -4.93
C MET A 269 -3.75 3.75 -6.05
N ASN A 270 -4.10 3.45 -7.31
CA ASN A 270 -3.33 3.91 -8.46
C ASN A 270 -3.21 5.45 -8.51
N ARG A 271 -4.29 6.17 -8.21
CA ARG A 271 -4.25 7.64 -8.14
C ARG A 271 -3.38 8.14 -6.98
N VAL A 272 -3.50 7.51 -5.82
CA VAL A 272 -2.68 7.85 -4.66
C VAL A 272 -1.20 7.63 -4.98
N GLU A 273 -0.82 6.51 -5.59
CA GLU A 273 0.55 6.24 -6.02
C GLU A 273 1.02 7.23 -7.09
N PHE A 274 0.19 7.52 -8.11
CA PHE A 274 0.55 8.42 -9.19
C PHE A 274 0.87 9.83 -8.68
N VAL A 275 -0.03 10.43 -7.89
CA VAL A 275 0.17 11.79 -7.35
C VAL A 275 1.34 11.83 -6.37
N GLY A 276 1.49 10.79 -5.55
CA GLY A 276 2.65 10.63 -4.66
C GLY A 276 3.97 10.66 -5.42
N ASN A 277 4.09 9.82 -6.43
CA ASN A 277 5.32 9.70 -7.23
C ASN A 277 5.58 10.90 -8.15
N ALA A 278 4.51 11.56 -8.65
CA ALA A 278 4.65 12.68 -9.58
C ALA A 278 4.99 14.02 -8.89
N ILE A 279 4.43 14.25 -7.69
CA ILE A 279 4.50 15.56 -7.04
C ILE A 279 5.09 15.46 -5.63
N PHE A 280 4.44 14.74 -4.72
CA PHE A 280 4.77 14.79 -3.30
C PHE A 280 6.18 14.30 -2.97
N ILE A 281 6.56 13.12 -3.50
CA ILE A 281 7.87 12.52 -3.27
C ILE A 281 9.01 13.37 -3.85
N PRO A 282 8.93 13.85 -5.11
CA PRO A 282 9.95 14.74 -5.66
C PRO A 282 10.14 16.05 -4.87
N PHE A 283 9.05 16.70 -4.45
CA PHE A 283 9.16 17.91 -3.62
C PHE A 283 9.84 17.64 -2.28
N PHE A 284 9.53 16.50 -1.64
CA PHE A 284 10.22 16.10 -0.41
C PHE A 284 11.72 15.94 -0.62
N LEU A 285 12.12 15.15 -1.63
CA LEU A 285 13.54 14.87 -1.90
C LEU A 285 14.32 16.15 -2.24
N LEU A 286 13.71 17.03 -3.02
CA LEU A 286 14.29 18.31 -3.38
C LEU A 286 14.43 19.22 -2.15
N SER A 287 13.40 19.29 -1.30
CA SER A 287 13.43 20.05 -0.04
C SER A 287 14.50 19.54 0.93
N VAL A 288 14.70 18.21 1.01
CA VAL A 288 15.80 17.59 1.77
C VAL A 288 17.15 18.01 1.20
N GLY A 289 17.30 17.97 -0.13
CA GLY A 289 18.51 18.40 -0.81
C GLY A 289 18.90 19.86 -0.50
N MET A 290 17.91 20.74 -0.45
CA MET A 290 18.12 22.17 -0.13
C MET A 290 18.66 22.44 1.29
N LEU A 291 18.59 21.46 2.21
CA LEU A 291 19.18 21.55 3.54
C LEU A 291 20.69 21.36 3.55
N ILE A 292 21.25 20.80 2.46
CA ILE A 292 22.67 20.45 2.40
C ILE A 292 23.51 21.71 2.21
N ASP A 293 24.25 22.10 3.23
CA ASP A 293 25.26 23.16 3.15
C ASP A 293 26.68 22.55 3.01
N TYR A 294 27.17 22.52 1.78
CA TYR A 294 28.53 22.01 1.51
C TYR A 294 29.63 22.95 2.02
N ARG A 295 29.34 24.23 2.27
CA ARG A 295 30.30 25.23 2.77
C ARG A 295 30.65 24.96 4.23
N ALA A 296 29.73 24.42 5.02
CA ALA A 296 29.94 24.02 6.39
C ALA A 296 31.12 23.06 6.58
N PHE A 297 31.48 22.31 5.50
CA PHE A 297 32.63 21.39 5.52
C PHE A 297 33.98 22.07 5.57
N PHE A 298 34.06 23.31 5.15
CA PHE A 298 35.30 24.07 5.05
C PHE A 298 35.50 25.13 6.17
N THR A 299 34.53 25.23 7.10
CA THR A 299 34.51 26.28 8.11
C THR A 299 35.46 26.04 9.31
N SER A 300 35.55 24.79 9.80
CA SER A 300 36.48 24.46 10.88
C SER A 300 36.90 22.97 10.88
N PHE A 301 38.10 22.66 11.34
CA PHE A 301 38.59 21.31 11.51
C PHE A 301 37.77 20.53 12.54
N GLU A 302 37.24 21.19 13.55
CA GLU A 302 36.40 20.61 14.58
C GLU A 302 35.07 20.09 13.98
N THR A 303 34.43 20.87 13.11
CA THR A 303 33.21 20.48 12.39
C THR A 303 33.46 19.21 11.55
N ILE A 304 34.59 19.13 10.84
CA ILE A 304 34.96 17.97 10.06
C ILE A 304 35.14 16.72 10.97
N LYS A 305 35.86 16.90 12.10
CA LYS A 305 36.08 15.83 13.08
C LYS A 305 34.77 15.32 13.65
N VAL A 306 33.89 16.21 14.11
CA VAL A 306 32.57 15.86 14.66
C VAL A 306 31.73 15.19 13.60
N GLY A 307 31.63 15.73 12.39
CA GLY A 307 30.88 15.12 11.29
C GLY A 307 31.40 13.74 10.88
N ALA A 308 32.71 13.56 10.79
CA ALA A 308 33.32 12.26 10.48
C ALA A 308 33.02 11.20 11.56
N VAL A 309 33.14 11.55 12.85
CA VAL A 309 32.79 10.65 13.96
C VAL A 309 31.30 10.30 13.89
N MET A 310 30.42 11.27 13.67
CA MET A 310 28.98 11.04 13.55
C MET A 310 28.64 10.09 12.40
N ILE A 311 29.23 10.30 11.21
CA ILE A 311 29.04 9.43 10.04
C ILE A 311 29.47 8.00 10.32
N VAL A 312 30.70 7.83 10.84
CA VAL A 312 31.25 6.49 11.09
C VAL A 312 30.44 5.75 12.14
N VAL A 313 30.12 6.43 13.25
CA VAL A 313 29.37 5.79 14.36
C VAL A 313 27.95 5.48 13.95
N ALA A 314 27.22 6.41 13.34
CA ALA A 314 25.84 6.16 12.89
C ALA A 314 25.80 5.04 11.87
N THR A 315 26.64 5.05 10.84
CA THR A 315 26.67 4.03 9.79
C THR A 315 27.08 2.66 10.33
N ALA A 316 28.13 2.59 11.18
CA ALA A 316 28.56 1.35 11.80
C ALA A 316 27.47 0.76 12.72
N ALA A 317 26.82 1.60 13.51
CA ALA A 317 25.74 1.19 14.40
C ALA A 317 24.56 0.60 13.62
N LYS A 318 24.13 1.25 12.54
CA LYS A 318 23.05 0.77 11.67
C LYS A 318 23.44 -0.52 10.94
N PHE A 319 24.68 -0.62 10.46
CA PHE A 319 25.17 -1.85 9.86
C PHE A 319 25.18 -3.02 10.86
N ILE A 320 25.64 -2.79 12.10
CA ILE A 320 25.64 -3.81 13.16
C ILE A 320 24.19 -4.22 13.47
N ALA A 321 23.26 -3.29 13.61
CA ALA A 321 21.84 -3.59 13.83
C ALA A 321 21.24 -4.44 12.71
N ALA A 322 21.50 -4.09 11.45
CA ALA A 322 21.07 -4.87 10.29
C ALA A 322 21.71 -6.27 10.25
N TRP A 323 23.01 -6.37 10.61
CA TRP A 323 23.74 -7.64 10.69
C TRP A 323 23.21 -8.54 11.82
N LEU A 324 22.94 -7.98 13.00
CA LEU A 324 22.32 -8.71 14.11
C LEU A 324 20.95 -9.25 13.69
N THR A 325 20.14 -8.44 13.01
CA THR A 325 18.83 -8.84 12.48
C THR A 325 18.97 -9.99 11.49
N GLN A 326 19.91 -9.88 10.55
CA GLN A 326 20.22 -10.94 9.60
C GLN A 326 20.56 -12.26 10.30
N LYS A 327 21.45 -12.22 11.31
CA LYS A 327 21.88 -13.40 12.07
C LYS A 327 20.75 -14.00 12.88
N THR A 328 19.97 -13.16 13.58
CA THR A 328 18.87 -13.61 14.44
C THR A 328 17.76 -14.31 13.64
N PHE A 329 17.44 -13.79 12.48
CA PHE A 329 16.32 -14.31 11.65
C PHE A 329 16.77 -15.11 10.44
N ARG A 330 18.09 -15.40 10.31
CA ARG A 330 18.69 -16.18 9.20
C ARG A 330 18.31 -15.63 7.83
N MET A 331 18.37 -14.32 7.66
CA MET A 331 18.03 -13.63 6.42
C MET A 331 19.17 -13.69 5.40
N SER A 332 18.87 -13.45 4.13
CA SER A 332 19.84 -13.34 3.05
C SER A 332 20.70 -12.07 3.19
N VAL A 333 21.83 -12.05 2.47
CA VAL A 333 22.72 -10.86 2.42
C VAL A 333 22.00 -9.69 1.76
N ASP A 334 21.14 -9.94 0.77
CA ASP A 334 20.41 -8.90 0.05
C ASP A 334 19.26 -8.33 0.91
N GLN A 335 18.59 -9.16 1.71
CA GLN A 335 17.66 -8.69 2.73
C GLN A 335 18.37 -7.80 3.77
N ARG A 336 19.58 -8.13 4.23
CA ARG A 336 20.36 -7.23 5.09
C ARG A 336 20.69 -5.91 4.40
N ARG A 337 21.05 -5.92 3.11
CA ARG A 337 21.31 -4.69 2.35
C ARG A 337 20.07 -3.79 2.29
N VAL A 338 18.90 -4.38 2.12
CA VAL A 338 17.64 -3.65 2.16
C VAL A 338 17.36 -3.08 3.55
N ILE A 339 17.51 -3.87 4.62
CA ILE A 339 17.35 -3.42 6.01
C ILE A 339 18.30 -2.25 6.31
N PHE A 340 19.60 -2.42 6.00
CA PHE A 340 20.58 -1.36 6.19
C PHE A 340 20.27 -0.12 5.35
N GLY A 341 19.92 -0.29 4.06
CA GLY A 341 19.59 0.82 3.17
C GLY A 341 18.35 1.59 3.61
N LEU A 342 17.33 0.93 4.16
CA LEU A 342 16.14 1.59 4.68
C LEU A 342 16.40 2.27 6.04
N SER A 343 17.32 1.74 6.87
CA SER A 343 17.54 2.24 8.23
C SER A 343 18.74 3.18 8.40
N ASN A 344 19.62 3.33 7.39
CA ASN A 344 20.82 4.15 7.51
C ASN A 344 20.60 5.62 7.15
N ALA A 345 19.55 5.95 6.39
CA ALA A 345 19.33 7.33 5.94
C ALA A 345 18.89 8.23 7.10
N GLN A 346 19.67 9.26 7.37
CA GLN A 346 19.34 10.34 8.30
C GLN A 346 18.79 11.53 7.51
N ALA A 347 17.74 12.20 8.00
CA ALA A 347 17.15 13.34 7.29
C ALA A 347 16.39 14.30 8.22
N ALA A 348 15.16 14.66 7.86
CA ALA A 348 14.38 15.71 8.48
C ALA A 348 14.19 15.51 10.01
N ALA A 349 13.87 14.29 10.45
CA ALA A 349 13.69 13.99 11.88
C ALA A 349 14.97 14.23 12.69
N THR A 350 16.11 13.77 12.18
CA THR A 350 17.42 13.99 12.80
C THR A 350 17.76 15.47 12.87
N LEU A 351 17.55 16.21 11.78
CA LEU A 351 17.80 17.66 11.76
C LEU A 351 16.87 18.41 12.72
N ALA A 352 15.60 18.03 12.80
CA ALA A 352 14.67 18.62 13.76
C ALA A 352 15.13 18.41 15.21
N ALA A 353 15.57 17.18 15.55
CA ALA A 353 16.11 16.88 16.88
C ALA A 353 17.38 17.70 17.20
N VAL A 354 18.26 17.87 16.21
CA VAL A 354 19.45 18.75 16.35
C VAL A 354 19.05 20.19 16.60
N LEU A 355 18.11 20.73 15.81
CA LEU A 355 17.65 22.10 15.97
C LEU A 355 17.00 22.35 17.35
N VAL A 356 16.22 21.37 17.84
CA VAL A 356 15.68 21.43 19.20
C VAL A 356 16.80 21.45 20.22
N GLY A 357 17.78 20.56 20.13
CA GLY A 357 18.93 20.53 21.04
C GLY A 357 19.82 21.77 20.94
N TYR A 358 19.98 22.37 19.75
CA TYR A 358 20.70 23.61 19.52
C TYR A 358 19.98 24.81 20.17
N ASN A 359 18.65 24.85 20.17
CA ASN A 359 17.86 25.92 20.75
C ASN A 359 17.75 25.83 22.29
N VAL A 360 18.10 24.71 22.91
CA VAL A 360 18.15 24.58 24.38
C VAL A 360 19.43 25.22 24.92
N ILE A 361 19.26 26.30 25.69
CA ILE A 361 20.33 27.04 26.33
C ILE A 361 20.48 26.54 27.78
N LEU A 362 21.67 26.03 28.13
CA LEU A 362 22.00 25.51 29.47
C LEU A 362 22.55 26.62 30.38
N GLY A 363 23.07 27.71 29.82
CA GLY A 363 23.67 28.80 30.55
C GLY A 363 24.34 29.81 29.61
N THR A 364 25.07 30.76 30.16
CA THR A 364 25.89 31.75 29.38
C THR A 364 27.33 31.68 29.83
N THR A 365 28.28 31.84 28.89
CA THR A 365 29.70 31.99 29.20
C THR A 365 29.96 33.33 29.87
N PRO A 366 31.13 33.56 30.51
CA PRO A 366 31.50 34.86 31.06
C PRO A 366 31.47 35.99 30.03
N ASP A 367 31.66 35.67 28.75
CA ASP A 367 31.64 36.62 27.62
C ASP A 367 30.23 36.87 27.08
N GLY A 368 29.17 36.29 27.70
CA GLY A 368 27.77 36.49 27.31
C GLY A 368 27.27 35.58 26.19
N GLU A 369 28.07 34.62 25.68
CA GLU A 369 27.63 33.68 24.65
C GLU A 369 26.79 32.54 25.26
N PRO A 370 25.71 32.08 24.59
CA PRO A 370 24.85 31.02 25.10
C PRO A 370 25.54 29.65 25.02
N ILE A 371 25.63 28.96 26.16
CA ILE A 371 26.04 27.54 26.21
C ILE A 371 24.83 26.68 25.78
N ARG A 372 24.90 26.10 24.60
CA ARG A 372 23.84 25.32 24.00
C ARG A 372 24.02 23.83 24.33
N LEU A 373 22.92 23.09 24.42
CA LEU A 373 22.93 21.62 24.63
C LEU A 373 23.65 20.91 23.49
N LEU A 374 23.41 21.31 22.24
CA LEU A 374 24.17 20.91 21.07
C LEU A 374 24.87 22.15 20.47
N ASN A 375 26.16 22.01 20.15
CA ASN A 375 26.94 23.10 19.57
C ASN A 375 26.77 23.20 18.05
N GLU A 376 27.30 24.26 17.46
CA GLU A 376 27.23 24.51 16.00
C GLU A 376 27.96 23.42 15.20
N SER A 377 29.07 22.85 15.73
CA SER A 377 29.79 21.77 15.07
C SER A 377 28.96 20.51 14.91
N VAL A 378 28.05 20.20 15.86
CA VAL A 378 27.08 19.07 15.73
C VAL A 378 26.02 19.39 14.68
N LEU A 379 25.52 20.64 14.64
CA LEU A 379 24.53 21.06 13.63
C LEU A 379 25.11 20.89 12.22
N ASN A 380 26.29 21.43 11.97
CA ASN A 380 26.97 21.32 10.68
C ASN A 380 27.42 19.89 10.36
N GLY A 381 27.92 19.16 11.36
CA GLY A 381 28.25 17.73 11.23
C GLY A 381 27.06 16.85 10.86
N THR A 382 25.86 17.22 11.35
CA THR A 382 24.62 16.51 10.99
C THR A 382 24.26 16.69 9.50
N ILE A 383 24.50 17.85 8.93
CA ILE A 383 24.27 18.10 7.50
C ILE A 383 25.16 17.21 6.65
N LEU A 384 26.46 17.09 7.02
CA LEU A 384 27.39 16.15 6.37
C LEU A 384 26.94 14.71 6.52
N MET A 385 26.51 14.32 7.72
CA MET A 385 26.01 12.97 7.99
C MET A 385 24.76 12.65 7.13
N ILE A 386 23.84 13.58 6.97
CA ILE A 386 22.65 13.42 6.11
C ILE A 386 23.08 13.09 4.68
N LEU A 387 23.98 13.86 4.10
CA LEU A 387 24.44 13.64 2.72
C LEU A 387 25.04 12.26 2.52
N VAL A 388 25.99 11.88 3.39
CA VAL A 388 26.69 10.61 3.26
C VAL A 388 25.78 9.42 3.54
N THR A 389 24.98 9.48 4.61
CA THR A 389 24.10 8.36 4.99
C THR A 389 22.96 8.15 3.98
N CYS A 390 22.35 9.21 3.45
CA CYS A 390 21.33 9.11 2.39
C CYS A 390 21.89 8.50 1.10
N THR A 391 23.13 8.86 0.74
CA THR A 391 23.82 8.31 -0.43
C THR A 391 24.10 6.82 -0.22
N MET A 392 24.71 6.43 0.89
CA MET A 392 24.98 5.02 1.21
C MET A 392 23.70 4.18 1.31
N ALA A 393 22.66 4.73 1.91
CA ALA A 393 21.35 4.12 2.06
C ALA A 393 20.72 3.80 0.69
N SER A 394 20.71 4.78 -0.21
CA SER A 394 20.11 4.63 -1.55
C SER A 394 20.82 3.55 -2.37
N PHE A 395 22.15 3.54 -2.40
CA PHE A 395 22.90 2.52 -3.13
C PHE A 395 22.72 1.12 -2.52
N SER A 396 22.73 0.99 -1.20
CA SER A 396 22.55 -0.29 -0.52
C SER A 396 21.15 -0.85 -0.75
N ALA A 397 20.11 -0.01 -0.60
CA ALA A 397 18.72 -0.37 -0.83
C ALA A 397 18.50 -0.80 -2.27
N GLN A 398 19.00 0.00 -3.25
CA GLN A 398 18.82 -0.31 -4.68
C GLN A 398 19.48 -1.65 -5.04
N LYS A 399 20.72 -1.90 -4.57
CA LYS A 399 21.43 -3.15 -4.87
C LYS A 399 20.72 -4.36 -4.26
N GLY A 400 20.33 -4.29 -2.98
CA GLY A 400 19.63 -5.38 -2.31
C GLY A 400 18.24 -5.62 -2.91
N ALA A 401 17.49 -4.56 -3.18
CA ALA A 401 16.16 -4.65 -3.76
C ALA A 401 16.16 -5.21 -5.18
N HIS A 402 17.12 -4.80 -6.01
CA HIS A 402 17.26 -5.33 -7.38
C HIS A 402 17.55 -6.84 -7.37
N ASN A 403 18.45 -7.30 -6.52
CA ASN A 403 18.77 -8.72 -6.42
C ASN A 403 17.57 -9.53 -5.94
N ILE A 404 16.86 -9.07 -4.91
CA ILE A 404 15.64 -9.74 -4.41
C ILE A 404 14.56 -9.77 -5.50
N ALA A 405 14.34 -8.66 -6.22
CA ALA A 405 13.36 -8.63 -7.31
C ALA A 405 13.72 -9.60 -8.44
N MET A 406 15.01 -9.78 -8.74
CA MET A 406 15.47 -10.78 -9.71
C MET A 406 15.29 -12.22 -9.19
N GLU A 407 15.62 -12.51 -7.94
CA GLU A 407 15.34 -13.83 -7.33
C GLU A 407 13.84 -14.16 -7.35
N GLU A 408 12.99 -13.23 -6.91
CA GLU A 408 11.54 -13.41 -6.94
C GLU A 408 10.98 -13.55 -8.36
N SER A 409 11.63 -12.98 -9.39
CA SER A 409 11.22 -13.15 -10.79
C SER A 409 11.72 -14.48 -11.39
N THR A 410 12.84 -15.04 -10.91
CA THR A 410 13.39 -16.32 -11.38
C THR A 410 12.64 -17.52 -10.78
N ASP A 411 12.10 -17.37 -9.56
CA ASP A 411 11.24 -18.39 -8.93
C ASP A 411 9.83 -18.48 -9.57
N VAL A 412 9.50 -17.58 -10.51
CA VAL A 412 8.21 -17.50 -11.23
C VAL A 412 8.28 -18.00 -12.66
N GLU A 413 9.44 -18.50 -13.15
CA GLU A 413 9.54 -19.17 -14.45
C GLU A 413 9.17 -20.68 -14.40
N GLU A 414 7.96 -21.01 -13.97
CA GLU A 414 7.18 -21.99 -14.71
C GLU A 414 6.26 -21.19 -15.65
N PRO A 415 6.21 -21.47 -16.96
CA PRO A 415 5.25 -20.85 -17.84
C PRO A 415 3.87 -21.30 -17.37
N ASP A 416 3.15 -20.37 -16.73
CA ASP A 416 1.79 -20.59 -16.23
C ASP A 416 0.91 -20.92 -17.44
N ARG A 417 0.65 -22.23 -17.65
CA ARG A 417 -0.18 -22.77 -18.73
C ARG A 417 -1.65 -22.39 -18.64
N ASN A 418 -2.02 -21.53 -17.68
CA ASN A 418 -3.37 -21.01 -17.52
C ASN A 418 -3.33 -19.47 -17.48
N GLU A 419 -3.17 -18.85 -18.64
CA GLU A 419 -3.52 -17.43 -18.80
C GLU A 419 -4.98 -17.26 -18.36
N VAL A 420 -5.23 -16.40 -17.36
CA VAL A 420 -6.56 -16.12 -16.83
C VAL A 420 -7.24 -15.13 -17.75
N GLU A 421 -8.18 -15.62 -18.56
CA GLU A 421 -8.98 -14.80 -19.46
C GLU A 421 -10.41 -14.68 -18.89
N ILE A 422 -10.78 -13.47 -18.48
CA ILE A 422 -12.07 -13.18 -17.83
C ILE A 422 -12.97 -12.39 -18.77
N LEU A 423 -14.16 -12.89 -19.02
CA LEU A 423 -15.20 -12.20 -19.78
C LEU A 423 -16.23 -11.56 -18.83
N ILE A 424 -16.52 -10.29 -19.07
CA ILE A 424 -17.48 -9.49 -18.30
C ILE A 424 -18.56 -8.98 -19.27
N PRO A 425 -19.68 -9.68 -19.44
CA PRO A 425 -20.84 -9.18 -20.15
C PRO A 425 -21.49 -8.01 -19.38
N VAL A 426 -21.55 -6.85 -20.03
CA VAL A 426 -22.09 -5.61 -19.44
C VAL A 426 -23.34 -5.17 -20.14
N SER A 427 -24.43 -4.96 -19.38
CA SER A 427 -25.74 -4.56 -19.91
C SER A 427 -26.40 -3.46 -19.11
N ASN A 428 -25.98 -3.22 -17.87
CA ASN A 428 -26.49 -2.19 -16.98
C ASN A 428 -25.37 -1.30 -16.45
N GLN A 429 -25.49 0.01 -16.66
CA GLN A 429 -24.50 1.00 -16.24
C GLN A 429 -24.23 0.99 -14.74
N ALA A 430 -25.23 0.73 -13.91
CA ALA A 430 -25.11 0.76 -12.45
C ALA A 430 -24.13 -0.30 -11.89
N ASN A 431 -23.89 -1.40 -12.61
CA ASN A 431 -23.12 -2.52 -12.10
C ASN A 431 -21.76 -2.69 -12.83
N VAL A 432 -21.47 -1.89 -13.88
CA VAL A 432 -20.25 -2.05 -14.70
C VAL A 432 -18.99 -1.95 -13.84
N GLU A 433 -18.89 -0.91 -13.03
CA GLU A 433 -17.72 -0.65 -12.20
C GLU A 433 -17.47 -1.79 -11.21
N GLU A 434 -18.51 -2.29 -10.53
CA GLU A 434 -18.36 -3.36 -9.54
C GLU A 434 -18.05 -4.72 -10.19
N LEU A 435 -18.57 -4.99 -11.39
CA LEU A 435 -18.23 -6.20 -12.15
C LEU A 435 -16.77 -6.18 -12.61
N VAL A 436 -16.29 -5.04 -13.09
CA VAL A 436 -14.87 -4.86 -13.47
C VAL A 436 -13.97 -4.96 -12.24
N ASN A 437 -14.34 -4.36 -11.11
CA ASN A 437 -13.60 -4.42 -9.85
C ASN A 437 -13.51 -5.88 -9.32
N LEU A 438 -14.58 -6.66 -9.46
CA LEU A 438 -14.52 -8.09 -9.15
C LEU A 438 -13.56 -8.81 -10.10
N GLY A 439 -13.64 -8.55 -11.41
CA GLY A 439 -12.74 -9.14 -12.41
C GLY A 439 -11.27 -8.84 -12.12
N LEU A 440 -10.95 -7.59 -11.76
CA LEU A 440 -9.62 -7.18 -11.32
C LEU A 440 -9.17 -7.93 -10.06
N SER A 441 -10.09 -8.17 -9.12
CA SER A 441 -9.80 -8.86 -7.87
C SER A 441 -9.61 -10.38 -8.02
N LEU A 442 -10.26 -11.01 -9.00
CA LEU A 442 -10.12 -12.44 -9.31
C LEU A 442 -8.77 -12.79 -9.93
N LYS A 443 -8.10 -11.81 -10.56
CA LYS A 443 -6.82 -11.98 -11.21
C LYS A 443 -5.64 -11.95 -10.22
N PRO A 444 -4.52 -12.61 -10.56
CA PRO A 444 -3.25 -12.39 -9.85
C PRO A 444 -2.83 -10.91 -9.93
N LYS A 445 -2.23 -10.39 -8.86
CA LYS A 445 -1.85 -8.96 -8.75
C LYS A 445 -0.94 -8.43 -9.88
N ARG A 446 -0.18 -9.30 -10.54
CA ARG A 446 0.77 -8.92 -11.61
C ARG A 446 0.22 -9.05 -13.02
N ALA A 447 -0.96 -9.62 -13.22
CA ALA A 447 -1.52 -9.86 -14.56
C ALA A 447 -2.19 -8.59 -15.11
N LYS A 448 -1.56 -7.93 -16.09
CA LYS A 448 -2.09 -6.70 -16.71
C LYS A 448 -3.06 -6.93 -17.87
N ASN A 449 -3.09 -8.13 -18.46
CA ASN A 449 -3.93 -8.52 -19.59
C ASN A 449 -4.97 -9.55 -19.17
N GLY A 450 -5.89 -9.92 -20.06
CA GLY A 450 -6.86 -11.00 -19.84
C GLY A 450 -8.20 -10.54 -19.28
N LEU A 451 -8.58 -9.27 -19.46
CA LEU A 451 -9.95 -8.79 -19.21
C LEU A 451 -10.64 -8.43 -20.50
N HIS A 452 -11.86 -8.93 -20.68
CA HIS A 452 -12.72 -8.66 -21.82
C HIS A 452 -14.08 -8.16 -21.36
N ALA A 453 -14.55 -7.02 -21.88
CA ALA A 453 -15.92 -6.57 -21.68
C ALA A 453 -16.72 -6.83 -22.95
N LEU A 454 -17.89 -7.44 -22.79
CA LEU A 454 -18.79 -7.77 -23.89
C LEU A 454 -20.11 -7.02 -23.75
N THR A 455 -20.54 -6.37 -24.83
CA THR A 455 -21.93 -5.90 -24.98
C THR A 455 -22.58 -6.57 -26.17
N VAL A 456 -23.81 -7.04 -26.00
CA VAL A 456 -24.59 -7.65 -27.06
C VAL A 456 -25.70 -6.70 -27.46
N VAL A 457 -25.80 -6.39 -28.75
CA VAL A 457 -26.82 -5.54 -29.33
C VAL A 457 -27.84 -6.44 -30.04
N ASP A 458 -29.14 -6.27 -29.71
CA ASP A 458 -30.23 -6.95 -30.38
C ASP A 458 -30.45 -6.29 -31.77
N ASP A 459 -30.38 -7.10 -32.82
CA ASP A 459 -30.49 -6.65 -34.23
C ASP A 459 -31.92 -6.22 -34.62
N LYS A 460 -32.91 -6.41 -33.74
CA LYS A 460 -34.30 -6.05 -33.98
C LYS A 460 -34.63 -4.56 -33.84
N GLY A 461 -33.71 -3.75 -33.30
CA GLY A 461 -33.89 -2.31 -33.08
C GLY A 461 -33.10 -1.48 -34.09
N SER A 462 -33.72 -1.00 -35.13
CA SER A 462 -33.14 -0.09 -36.13
C SER A 462 -32.74 1.29 -35.60
N ASP A 463 -32.85 1.54 -34.31
CA ASP A 463 -32.47 2.79 -33.66
C ASP A 463 -31.02 2.80 -33.21
N GLY A 464 -30.21 3.65 -33.80
CA GLY A 464 -28.80 3.87 -33.45
C GLY A 464 -28.55 4.24 -31.97
N THR A 465 -29.59 4.35 -31.16
CA THR A 465 -29.53 4.57 -29.71
C THR A 465 -29.04 3.36 -28.93
N SER A 466 -29.37 2.13 -29.34
CA SER A 466 -28.90 0.88 -28.71
C SER A 466 -27.39 0.70 -28.83
N ALA A 467 -26.84 0.92 -30.04
CA ALA A 467 -25.40 0.83 -30.29
C ALA A 467 -24.62 1.95 -29.53
N LYS A 468 -25.17 3.16 -29.43
CA LYS A 468 -24.55 4.25 -28.66
C LYS A 468 -24.52 3.93 -27.15
N ARG A 469 -25.60 3.34 -26.62
CA ARG A 469 -25.64 2.90 -25.21
C ARG A 469 -24.63 1.80 -24.95
N SER A 470 -24.50 0.82 -25.83
CA SER A 470 -23.55 -0.28 -25.73
C SER A 470 -22.10 0.22 -25.75
N LYS A 471 -21.76 1.15 -26.67
CA LYS A 471 -20.42 1.77 -26.69
C LYS A 471 -20.12 2.52 -25.39
N ARG A 472 -21.11 3.23 -24.81
CA ARG A 472 -20.91 3.93 -23.53
C ARG A 472 -20.66 2.99 -22.36
N LEU A 473 -21.32 1.81 -22.34
CA LEU A 473 -21.06 0.78 -21.32
C LEU A 473 -19.66 0.20 -21.46
N LEU A 474 -19.19 -0.10 -22.67
CA LEU A 474 -17.83 -0.57 -22.93
C LEU A 474 -16.80 0.49 -22.52
N GLN A 475 -17.03 1.74 -22.92
CA GLN A 475 -16.16 2.84 -22.53
C GLN A 475 -16.02 2.95 -21.00
N LEU A 476 -17.11 2.87 -20.25
CA LEU A 476 -17.09 2.89 -18.78
C LEU A 476 -16.28 1.71 -18.22
N ALA A 477 -16.44 0.51 -18.80
CA ALA A 477 -15.66 -0.65 -18.39
C ALA A 477 -14.15 -0.45 -18.63
N VAL A 478 -13.78 0.12 -19.80
CA VAL A 478 -12.39 0.44 -20.13
C VAL A 478 -11.83 1.51 -19.22
N GLU A 479 -12.56 2.59 -18.96
CA GLU A 479 -12.15 3.65 -18.04
C GLU A 479 -11.91 3.12 -16.62
N THR A 480 -12.77 2.19 -16.15
CA THR A 480 -12.60 1.55 -14.84
C THR A 480 -11.36 0.67 -14.79
N ALA A 481 -11.11 -0.14 -15.81
CA ALA A 481 -9.92 -1.00 -15.88
C ALA A 481 -8.63 -0.17 -16.09
N ALA A 482 -8.67 0.84 -16.94
CA ALA A 482 -7.53 1.72 -17.20
C ALA A 482 -7.08 2.50 -15.94
N ALA A 483 -8.01 2.77 -15.02
CA ALA A 483 -7.69 3.38 -13.73
C ALA A 483 -6.76 2.52 -12.86
N THR A 484 -6.57 1.24 -13.18
CA THR A 484 -5.65 0.30 -12.52
C THR A 484 -4.51 -0.17 -13.42
N ASP A 485 -4.18 0.58 -14.48
CA ASP A 485 -3.18 0.21 -15.51
C ASP A 485 -3.43 -1.18 -16.15
N THR A 486 -4.66 -1.67 -16.09
CA THR A 486 -5.05 -2.95 -16.68
C THR A 486 -5.69 -2.73 -18.05
N ARG A 487 -5.24 -3.49 -19.05
CA ARG A 487 -5.86 -3.47 -20.38
C ARG A 487 -7.13 -4.30 -20.36
N LEU A 488 -8.23 -3.69 -20.83
CA LEU A 488 -9.50 -4.36 -21.04
C LEU A 488 -9.84 -4.31 -22.53
N GLN A 489 -10.10 -5.48 -23.13
CA GLN A 489 -10.50 -5.59 -24.52
C GLN A 489 -12.00 -5.38 -24.66
N GLU A 490 -12.41 -4.48 -25.54
CA GLU A 490 -13.81 -4.21 -25.86
C GLU A 490 -14.31 -5.18 -26.93
N LEU A 491 -15.43 -5.82 -26.64
CA LEU A 491 -16.12 -6.72 -27.56
C LEU A 491 -17.57 -6.28 -27.75
N LEU A 492 -17.92 -5.95 -28.99
CA LEU A 492 -19.31 -5.66 -29.39
C LEU A 492 -19.79 -6.78 -30.30
N ARG A 493 -20.91 -7.40 -29.95
CA ARG A 493 -21.52 -8.48 -30.76
C ARG A 493 -22.98 -8.12 -31.08
N TYR A 494 -23.40 -8.51 -32.24
CA TYR A 494 -24.79 -8.43 -32.69
C TYR A 494 -25.37 -9.85 -32.69
N ASP A 495 -26.31 -10.11 -31.80
CA ASP A 495 -26.96 -11.43 -31.69
C ASP A 495 -28.36 -11.29 -31.08
N LEU A 496 -29.27 -12.16 -31.48
CA LEU A 496 -30.62 -12.25 -30.93
C LEU A 496 -30.63 -12.87 -29.53
N SER A 497 -29.62 -13.69 -29.23
CA SER A 497 -29.46 -14.36 -27.92
C SER A 497 -28.16 -13.94 -27.26
N PRO A 498 -28.19 -13.12 -26.19
CA PRO A 498 -27.00 -12.76 -25.47
C PRO A 498 -26.21 -13.98 -24.94
N ALA A 499 -26.87 -15.08 -24.58
CA ALA A 499 -26.20 -16.30 -24.13
C ALA A 499 -25.36 -16.93 -25.26
N ASN A 500 -25.88 -16.96 -26.49
CA ASN A 500 -25.15 -17.49 -27.65
C ASN A 500 -23.93 -16.61 -27.98
N ALA A 501 -24.09 -15.28 -27.93
CA ALA A 501 -22.99 -14.34 -28.13
C ALA A 501 -21.87 -14.55 -27.09
N ILE A 502 -22.23 -14.74 -25.80
CA ILE A 502 -21.28 -15.02 -24.71
C ILE A 502 -20.56 -16.34 -25.00
N SER A 503 -21.30 -17.41 -25.34
CA SER A 503 -20.73 -18.73 -25.64
C SER A 503 -19.81 -18.72 -26.88
N GLY A 504 -20.11 -17.88 -27.89
CA GLY A 504 -19.27 -17.64 -29.05
C GLY A 504 -17.92 -17.01 -28.65
N VAL A 505 -17.97 -15.95 -27.83
CA VAL A 505 -16.77 -15.25 -27.35
C VAL A 505 -15.92 -16.13 -26.43
N ILE A 506 -16.55 -16.94 -25.57
CA ILE A 506 -15.83 -17.91 -24.71
C ILE A 506 -14.92 -18.81 -25.55
N ARG A 507 -15.44 -19.36 -26.64
CA ARG A 507 -14.68 -20.26 -27.53
C ARG A 507 -13.66 -19.50 -28.39
N GLU A 508 -14.02 -18.32 -28.87
CA GLU A 508 -13.18 -17.52 -29.77
C GLU A 508 -11.94 -16.93 -29.05
N CYS A 509 -12.11 -16.46 -27.80
CA CYS A 509 -11.06 -15.81 -27.02
C CYS A 509 -10.44 -16.74 -25.95
N GLY A 510 -10.81 -18.01 -25.87
CA GLY A 510 -10.25 -18.93 -24.86
C GLY A 510 -10.56 -18.52 -23.41
N ILE A 511 -11.77 -17.99 -23.18
CA ILE A 511 -12.14 -17.46 -21.86
C ILE A 511 -12.17 -18.58 -20.82
N THR A 512 -11.51 -18.35 -19.70
CA THR A 512 -11.46 -19.29 -18.57
C THR A 512 -12.54 -19.02 -17.53
N ASP A 513 -12.90 -17.75 -17.33
CA ASP A 513 -13.80 -17.30 -16.29
C ASP A 513 -14.81 -16.27 -16.83
N VAL A 514 -16.07 -16.37 -16.45
CA VAL A 514 -17.14 -15.44 -16.86
C VAL A 514 -17.74 -14.79 -15.63
N ILE A 515 -17.89 -13.47 -15.64
CA ILE A 515 -18.54 -12.71 -14.54
C ILE A 515 -19.86 -12.14 -15.07
N LEU A 516 -20.97 -12.58 -14.53
CA LEU A 516 -22.31 -12.11 -14.86
C LEU A 516 -22.87 -11.25 -13.74
N GLY A 517 -23.42 -10.08 -14.07
CA GLY A 517 -24.17 -9.27 -13.12
C GLY A 517 -25.60 -9.81 -12.96
N LEU A 518 -26.05 -10.00 -11.72
CA LEU A 518 -27.43 -10.34 -11.46
C LEU A 518 -28.33 -9.09 -11.61
N HIS A 519 -29.38 -9.19 -12.43
CA HIS A 519 -30.34 -8.12 -12.65
C HIS A 519 -31.61 -8.34 -11.83
N GLU A 520 -32.00 -7.37 -11.01
CA GLU A 520 -33.33 -7.36 -10.41
C GLU A 520 -34.38 -7.05 -11.50
N ARG A 521 -34.94 -8.08 -12.13
CA ARG A 521 -36.11 -7.92 -12.99
C ARG A 521 -37.38 -8.35 -12.25
N LYS A 522 -38.44 -7.55 -12.35
CA LYS A 522 -39.76 -7.80 -11.78
C LYS A 522 -40.60 -8.80 -12.61
N ASP A 523 -40.06 -9.46 -13.62
CA ASP A 523 -40.84 -10.34 -14.49
C ASP A 523 -40.96 -11.75 -13.90
N ILE A 524 -42.22 -12.13 -13.64
CA ILE A 524 -42.68 -13.37 -12.98
C ILE A 524 -42.35 -14.66 -13.77
N SER A 525 -41.90 -14.55 -15.03
CA SER A 525 -41.70 -15.70 -15.93
C SER A 525 -40.26 -16.19 -16.14
N SER A 526 -39.28 -15.47 -15.65
CA SER A 526 -37.86 -15.89 -15.74
C SER A 526 -37.36 -16.34 -14.37
N GLY A 527 -36.66 -17.49 -14.31
CA GLY A 527 -36.03 -17.98 -13.09
C GLY A 527 -35.15 -16.90 -12.45
N PHE A 528 -34.80 -17.06 -11.17
CA PHE A 528 -34.02 -16.10 -10.38
C PHE A 528 -32.74 -15.61 -11.08
N LEU A 529 -32.05 -16.49 -11.80
CA LEU A 529 -30.82 -16.18 -12.53
C LEU A 529 -31.07 -15.44 -13.86
N GLY A 530 -32.24 -15.59 -14.43
CA GLY A 530 -32.58 -15.08 -15.76
C GLY A 530 -32.02 -15.92 -16.91
N ARG A 531 -32.66 -15.80 -18.11
CA ARG A 531 -32.33 -16.64 -19.28
C ARG A 531 -30.87 -16.58 -19.73
N VAL A 532 -30.23 -15.42 -19.61
CA VAL A 532 -28.84 -15.24 -20.05
C VAL A 532 -27.90 -16.05 -19.17
N ALA A 533 -28.03 -15.94 -17.85
CA ALA A 533 -27.17 -16.67 -16.92
C ALA A 533 -27.42 -18.19 -16.99
N GLU A 534 -28.69 -18.61 -17.04
CA GLU A 534 -29.05 -20.02 -17.18
C GLU A 534 -28.49 -20.62 -18.48
N GLY A 535 -28.63 -19.92 -19.61
CA GLY A 535 -28.07 -20.32 -20.90
C GLY A 535 -26.54 -20.39 -20.86
N THR A 536 -25.88 -19.36 -20.32
CA THR A 536 -24.42 -19.35 -20.21
C THR A 536 -23.89 -20.51 -19.36
N ILE A 537 -24.57 -20.84 -18.24
CA ILE A 537 -24.19 -21.99 -17.39
C ILE A 537 -24.40 -23.33 -18.10
N ALA A 538 -25.49 -23.44 -18.86
CA ALA A 538 -25.85 -24.71 -19.55
C ALA A 538 -24.93 -25.00 -20.75
N ASP A 539 -24.54 -23.97 -21.51
CA ASP A 539 -23.86 -24.11 -22.79
C ASP A 539 -22.32 -24.07 -22.68
N ASN A 540 -21.77 -23.77 -21.49
CA ASN A 540 -20.34 -23.59 -21.31
C ASN A 540 -19.79 -24.37 -20.13
N THR A 541 -18.55 -24.82 -20.28
CA THR A 541 -17.82 -25.59 -19.24
C THR A 541 -16.93 -24.71 -18.34
N THR A 542 -16.74 -23.42 -18.66
CA THR A 542 -15.88 -22.46 -17.92
C THR A 542 -16.38 -22.14 -16.51
N ASN A 543 -15.54 -21.55 -15.66
CA ASN A 543 -16.01 -21.02 -14.39
C ASN A 543 -16.99 -19.86 -14.63
N VAL A 544 -18.11 -19.85 -13.92
CA VAL A 544 -19.09 -18.74 -14.00
C VAL A 544 -19.33 -18.16 -12.61
N PHE A 545 -19.12 -16.87 -12.48
CA PHE A 545 -19.36 -16.09 -11.27
C PHE A 545 -20.56 -15.17 -11.50
N ILE A 546 -21.63 -15.36 -10.75
CA ILE A 546 -22.80 -14.48 -10.82
C ILE A 546 -22.78 -13.57 -9.62
N TYR A 547 -22.56 -12.28 -9.86
CA TYR A 547 -22.34 -11.29 -8.81
C TYR A 547 -23.48 -10.31 -8.68
N LYS A 548 -23.94 -10.11 -7.44
CA LYS A 548 -24.84 -9.04 -7.04
C LYS A 548 -24.12 -8.11 -6.08
N PRO A 549 -23.70 -6.91 -6.52
CA PRO A 549 -23.15 -5.89 -5.63
C PRO A 549 -24.25 -5.23 -4.80
N ALA A 550 -24.02 -5.03 -3.52
CA ALA A 550 -24.84 -4.21 -2.61
C ALA A 550 -24.02 -3.09 -1.97
N GLN A 551 -22.69 -3.27 -1.92
CA GLN A 551 -21.72 -2.29 -1.44
C GLN A 551 -20.39 -2.49 -2.16
N PRO A 552 -19.52 -1.46 -2.23
CA PRO A 552 -18.19 -1.60 -2.83
C PRO A 552 -17.38 -2.73 -2.19
N LEU A 553 -16.69 -3.53 -3.03
CA LEU A 553 -15.94 -4.71 -2.57
C LEU A 553 -14.87 -4.35 -1.54
N SER A 554 -14.28 -3.15 -1.64
CA SER A 554 -13.30 -2.62 -0.69
C SER A 554 -13.83 -2.37 0.72
N THR A 555 -15.16 -2.27 0.90
CA THR A 555 -15.79 -2.03 2.21
C THR A 555 -16.16 -3.31 2.96
N VAL A 556 -15.94 -4.47 2.33
CA VAL A 556 -16.27 -5.79 2.87
C VAL A 556 -15.32 -6.15 4.03
N LYS A 557 -15.89 -6.70 5.12
CA LYS A 557 -15.13 -7.16 6.29
C LYS A 557 -14.75 -8.62 6.20
N ARG A 558 -15.67 -9.46 5.70
CA ARG A 558 -15.51 -10.91 5.65
C ARG A 558 -16.10 -11.47 4.36
N HIS A 559 -15.43 -12.48 3.83
CA HIS A 559 -15.96 -13.37 2.81
C HIS A 559 -16.44 -14.65 3.48
N LEU A 560 -17.73 -14.91 3.46
CA LEU A 560 -18.33 -16.15 3.92
C LEU A 560 -18.50 -17.09 2.73
N VAL A 561 -17.83 -18.23 2.75
CA VAL A 561 -17.76 -19.16 1.62
C VAL A 561 -18.48 -20.44 2.01
N VAL A 562 -19.56 -20.77 1.33
CA VAL A 562 -20.35 -21.97 1.59
C VAL A 562 -20.17 -22.94 0.44
N LEU A 563 -19.67 -24.14 0.76
CA LEU A 563 -19.39 -25.18 -0.24
C LEU A 563 -20.28 -26.42 0.03
N PRO A 564 -20.83 -27.01 -1.03
CA PRO A 564 -21.59 -28.26 -0.89
C PRO A 564 -20.66 -29.44 -0.56
N PRO A 565 -21.20 -30.54 -0.03
CA PRO A 565 -20.47 -31.78 0.12
C PRO A 565 -19.90 -32.25 -1.23
N GLN A 566 -18.70 -32.81 -1.20
CA GLN A 566 -17.98 -33.30 -2.38
C GLN A 566 -17.60 -32.22 -3.42
N ALA A 567 -17.62 -30.93 -3.05
CA ALA A 567 -17.19 -29.83 -3.93
C ALA A 567 -15.74 -30.01 -4.41
N GLU A 568 -14.88 -30.63 -3.61
CA GLU A 568 -13.48 -30.93 -3.92
C GLU A 568 -13.31 -31.89 -5.10
N LYS A 569 -14.36 -32.65 -5.47
CA LYS A 569 -14.34 -33.59 -6.59
C LYS A 569 -14.74 -32.94 -7.92
N GLU A 570 -15.22 -31.71 -7.91
CA GLU A 570 -15.51 -30.97 -9.15
C GLU A 570 -14.21 -30.59 -9.86
N ALA A 571 -14.13 -30.78 -11.17
CA ALA A 571 -12.94 -30.53 -11.97
C ALA A 571 -12.42 -29.08 -11.85
N GLY A 572 -13.34 -28.12 -11.73
CA GLY A 572 -13.02 -26.70 -11.58
C GLY A 572 -12.84 -26.22 -10.14
N PHE A 573 -12.85 -27.11 -9.15
CA PHE A 573 -12.78 -26.71 -7.74
C PHE A 573 -11.53 -25.91 -7.43
N LEU A 574 -10.35 -26.41 -7.79
CA LEU A 574 -9.08 -25.77 -7.50
C LEU A 574 -8.93 -24.43 -8.23
N SER A 575 -9.34 -24.34 -9.49
CA SER A 575 -9.27 -23.09 -10.25
C SER A 575 -10.17 -22.01 -9.65
N ALA A 576 -11.41 -22.34 -9.32
CA ALA A 576 -12.33 -21.41 -8.68
C ALA A 576 -11.88 -21.00 -7.26
N LEU A 577 -11.29 -21.93 -6.50
CA LEU A 577 -10.71 -21.66 -5.18
C LEU A 577 -9.51 -20.71 -5.28
N GLU A 578 -8.71 -20.84 -6.33
CA GLU A 578 -7.59 -19.93 -6.59
C GLU A 578 -8.07 -18.50 -6.91
N ARG A 579 -9.14 -18.36 -7.72
CA ARG A 579 -9.79 -17.07 -7.97
C ARG A 579 -10.27 -16.42 -6.67
N LEU A 580 -10.91 -17.20 -5.80
CA LEU A 580 -11.33 -16.71 -4.48
C LEU A 580 -10.13 -16.32 -3.61
N ALA A 581 -9.04 -17.10 -3.62
CA ALA A 581 -7.82 -16.78 -2.89
C ALA A 581 -7.23 -15.44 -3.34
N ASN A 582 -7.28 -15.12 -4.65
CA ASN A 582 -6.87 -13.83 -5.18
C ASN A 582 -7.77 -12.70 -4.63
N VAL A 583 -9.09 -12.88 -4.60
CA VAL A 583 -10.02 -11.88 -4.03
C VAL A 583 -9.73 -11.65 -2.55
N VAL A 584 -9.57 -12.70 -1.77
CA VAL A 584 -9.24 -12.62 -0.33
C VAL A 584 -7.91 -11.90 -0.14
N GLY A 585 -6.89 -12.23 -0.93
CA GLY A 585 -5.59 -11.57 -0.92
C GLY A 585 -5.63 -10.10 -1.36
N ASN A 586 -6.47 -9.77 -2.34
CA ASN A 586 -6.61 -8.41 -2.88
C ASN A 586 -7.42 -7.49 -1.96
N THR A 587 -8.47 -8.02 -1.31
CA THR A 587 -9.32 -7.26 -0.38
C THR A 587 -8.75 -7.21 1.04
N GLY A 588 -7.87 -8.14 1.43
CA GLY A 588 -7.36 -8.27 2.79
C GLY A 588 -8.44 -8.61 3.82
N ALA A 589 -9.65 -8.97 3.39
CA ALA A 589 -10.76 -9.32 4.26
C ALA A 589 -10.59 -10.74 4.83
N LYS A 590 -11.18 -10.98 6.01
CA LYS A 590 -11.25 -12.32 6.61
C LYS A 590 -12.08 -13.25 5.73
N ALA A 591 -11.64 -14.50 5.52
CA ALA A 591 -12.47 -15.52 4.89
C ALA A 591 -12.92 -16.57 5.92
N VAL A 592 -14.16 -17.03 5.82
CA VAL A 592 -14.71 -18.09 6.65
C VAL A 592 -15.34 -19.14 5.73
N PHE A 593 -14.80 -20.35 5.78
CA PHE A 593 -15.25 -21.46 4.95
C PHE A 593 -16.18 -22.39 5.72
N TYR A 594 -17.36 -22.60 5.17
CA TYR A 594 -18.36 -23.56 5.61
C TYR A 594 -18.35 -24.72 4.63
N ALA A 595 -17.79 -25.86 5.01
CA ALA A 595 -17.68 -27.03 4.15
C ALA A 595 -17.58 -28.35 4.93
N ALA A 596 -17.69 -29.47 4.22
CA ALA A 596 -17.43 -30.79 4.77
C ALA A 596 -15.96 -30.91 5.25
N PRO A 597 -15.67 -31.76 6.27
CA PRO A 597 -14.32 -31.89 6.82
C PRO A 597 -13.25 -32.17 5.77
N ALA A 598 -13.51 -33.08 4.81
CA ALA A 598 -12.56 -33.41 3.75
C ALA A 598 -12.25 -32.20 2.85
N THR A 599 -13.25 -31.41 2.49
CA THR A 599 -13.09 -30.18 1.71
C THR A 599 -12.31 -29.13 2.51
N LEU A 600 -12.58 -29.02 3.81
CA LEU A 600 -11.86 -28.07 4.70
C LEU A 600 -10.37 -28.40 4.80
N ASP A 601 -9.97 -29.67 4.79
CA ASP A 601 -8.56 -30.05 4.87
C ASP A 601 -7.79 -29.62 3.61
N LEU A 602 -8.36 -29.77 2.42
CA LEU A 602 -7.78 -29.24 1.16
C LEU A 602 -7.69 -27.70 1.17
N ILE A 603 -8.74 -27.04 1.67
CA ILE A 603 -8.72 -25.58 1.78
C ILE A 603 -7.63 -25.12 2.76
N ARG A 604 -7.45 -25.81 3.88
CA ARG A 604 -6.36 -25.52 4.86
C ARG A 604 -4.99 -25.62 4.22
N GLU A 605 -4.76 -26.66 3.43
CA GLU A 605 -3.49 -26.84 2.72
C GLU A 605 -3.23 -25.67 1.74
N ARG A 606 -4.25 -25.29 0.94
CA ARG A 606 -4.14 -24.19 -0.03
C ARG A 606 -3.91 -22.83 0.62
N PHE A 607 -4.56 -22.55 1.74
CA PHE A 607 -4.45 -21.29 2.47
C PHE A 607 -3.39 -21.32 3.58
N ALA A 608 -2.61 -22.39 3.72
CA ALA A 608 -1.57 -22.50 4.77
C ALA A 608 -0.52 -21.38 4.71
N ARG A 609 -0.27 -20.84 3.51
CA ARG A 609 0.67 -19.72 3.29
C ARG A 609 -0.01 -18.35 3.20
N SER A 610 -1.33 -18.29 3.35
CA SER A 610 -2.06 -17.02 3.30
C SER A 610 -1.74 -16.15 4.52
N SER A 611 -1.55 -14.87 4.30
CA SER A 611 -1.39 -13.86 5.36
C SER A 611 -2.72 -13.45 6.00
N ASN A 612 -3.84 -13.79 5.36
CA ASN A 612 -5.18 -13.40 5.81
C ASN A 612 -5.70 -14.32 6.91
N GLU A 613 -6.59 -13.79 7.73
CA GLU A 613 -7.28 -14.55 8.77
C GLU A 613 -8.35 -15.47 8.15
N ILE A 614 -8.15 -16.78 8.26
CA ILE A 614 -9.06 -17.79 7.70
C ILE A 614 -9.75 -18.56 8.82
N GLY A 615 -11.08 -18.59 8.78
CA GLY A 615 -11.93 -19.39 9.67
C GLY A 615 -12.43 -20.65 8.95
N TYR A 616 -12.59 -21.73 9.68
CA TYR A 616 -13.08 -23.02 9.16
C TYR A 616 -14.23 -23.49 10.05
N VAL A 617 -15.40 -23.69 9.43
CA VAL A 617 -16.61 -24.14 10.11
C VAL A 617 -17.09 -25.44 9.45
N PRO A 618 -17.18 -26.56 10.16
CA PRO A 618 -17.74 -27.80 9.62
C PRO A 618 -19.20 -27.60 9.19
N PHE A 619 -19.50 -27.92 7.93
CA PHE A 619 -20.82 -27.82 7.35
C PHE A 619 -21.03 -29.00 6.41
N ALA A 620 -21.75 -30.00 6.89
CA ALA A 620 -21.88 -31.27 6.18
C ALA A 620 -23.21 -31.44 5.42
N ASN A 621 -24.24 -30.65 5.75
CA ASN A 621 -25.56 -30.82 5.17
C ASN A 621 -26.01 -29.50 4.49
N TRP A 622 -26.18 -29.53 3.16
CA TRP A 622 -26.61 -28.37 2.39
C TRP A 622 -28.07 -27.97 2.67
N GLU A 623 -28.91 -28.86 3.19
CA GLU A 623 -30.26 -28.49 3.63
C GLU A 623 -30.25 -27.45 4.76
N ASP A 624 -29.20 -27.43 5.56
CA ASP A 624 -29.00 -26.50 6.65
C ASP A 624 -28.43 -25.12 6.23
N PHE A 625 -28.43 -24.82 4.91
CA PHE A 625 -27.87 -23.57 4.36
C PHE A 625 -28.33 -22.30 5.11
N LEU A 626 -29.59 -22.28 5.57
CA LEU A 626 -30.13 -21.14 6.35
C LEU A 626 -29.42 -20.90 7.68
N ILE A 627 -28.70 -21.86 8.24
CA ILE A 627 -27.92 -21.65 9.48
C ILE A 627 -26.85 -20.56 9.25
N VAL A 628 -26.30 -20.48 8.05
CA VAL A 628 -25.32 -19.44 7.68
C VAL A 628 -25.91 -18.03 7.83
N SER A 629 -27.23 -17.87 7.68
CA SER A 629 -27.89 -16.56 7.81
C SER A 629 -27.74 -15.95 9.21
N ARG A 630 -27.51 -16.77 10.25
CA ARG A 630 -27.27 -16.29 11.62
C ARG A 630 -25.93 -15.61 11.81
N ASP A 631 -24.95 -16.00 10.97
CA ASP A 631 -23.58 -15.47 11.04
C ASP A 631 -23.35 -14.31 10.09
N VAL A 632 -24.19 -14.11 9.08
CA VAL A 632 -24.04 -13.07 8.06
C VAL A 632 -24.34 -11.69 8.66
N ARG A 633 -23.44 -10.76 8.42
CA ARG A 633 -23.55 -9.35 8.78
C ARG A 633 -23.68 -8.49 7.54
N THR A 634 -24.15 -7.27 7.69
CA THR A 634 -24.36 -6.33 6.59
C THR A 634 -23.09 -6.02 5.77
N ASP A 635 -21.91 -6.15 6.39
CA ASP A 635 -20.62 -5.87 5.77
C ASP A 635 -19.92 -7.14 5.25
N ASP A 636 -20.63 -8.23 5.07
CA ASP A 636 -20.10 -9.49 4.55
C ASP A 636 -20.43 -9.69 3.07
N THR A 637 -19.57 -10.41 2.35
CA THR A 637 -19.87 -10.96 1.02
C THR A 637 -20.06 -12.45 1.14
N LEU A 638 -21.17 -12.94 0.62
CA LEU A 638 -21.50 -14.37 0.63
C LEU A 638 -21.08 -15.01 -0.70
N TRP A 639 -20.20 -16.00 -0.63
CA TRP A 639 -19.78 -16.82 -1.76
C TRP A 639 -20.44 -18.18 -1.63
N ILE A 640 -21.25 -18.54 -2.63
CA ILE A 640 -22.03 -19.78 -2.61
C ILE A 640 -21.57 -20.64 -3.77
N TRP A 641 -20.96 -21.78 -3.46
CA TRP A 641 -20.58 -22.78 -4.45
C TRP A 641 -21.80 -23.53 -4.93
N MET A 642 -22.06 -23.43 -6.20
CA MET A 642 -23.18 -24.10 -6.87
C MET A 642 -22.64 -25.19 -7.79
N SER A 643 -23.40 -26.26 -7.97
CA SER A 643 -23.07 -27.28 -8.95
C SER A 643 -24.07 -27.28 -10.10
N ARG A 644 -23.59 -27.61 -11.28
CA ARG A 644 -24.48 -27.89 -12.41
C ARG A 644 -25.23 -29.19 -12.16
N ARG A 645 -26.41 -29.38 -12.82
CA ARG A 645 -27.30 -30.56 -12.56
C ARG A 645 -26.62 -31.93 -12.72
N ASN A 646 -25.56 -32.00 -13.54
CA ASN A 646 -24.77 -33.23 -13.78
C ASN A 646 -23.47 -33.26 -12.96
N GLY A 647 -23.21 -32.30 -12.09
CA GLY A 647 -22.00 -32.23 -11.26
C GLY A 647 -22.06 -33.18 -10.08
N VAL A 648 -20.90 -33.62 -9.61
CA VAL A 648 -20.75 -34.58 -8.50
C VAL A 648 -21.27 -34.01 -7.17
N SER A 649 -21.16 -32.69 -6.97
CA SER A 649 -21.58 -31.99 -5.77
C SER A 649 -23.00 -31.39 -5.85
N TYR A 650 -23.80 -31.80 -6.88
CA TYR A 650 -25.16 -31.30 -7.06
C TYR A 650 -26.11 -31.84 -6.02
N GLU A 651 -26.83 -30.93 -5.35
CA GLU A 651 -27.94 -31.29 -4.45
C GLU A 651 -29.24 -30.60 -4.88
N SER A 652 -30.36 -31.29 -4.79
CA SER A 652 -31.69 -30.76 -5.17
C SER A 652 -32.09 -29.52 -4.37
N SER A 653 -31.61 -29.42 -3.14
CA SER A 653 -31.78 -28.26 -2.23
C SER A 653 -31.15 -26.97 -2.74
N MET A 654 -30.19 -27.03 -3.67
CA MET A 654 -29.60 -25.84 -4.33
C MET A 654 -30.63 -25.01 -5.07
N ALA A 655 -31.71 -25.62 -5.56
CA ALA A 655 -32.82 -24.88 -6.19
C ALA A 655 -33.50 -23.86 -5.23
N ARG A 656 -33.37 -24.09 -3.92
CA ARG A 656 -33.96 -23.19 -2.90
C ARG A 656 -33.08 -22.00 -2.57
N VAL A 657 -31.80 -22.03 -2.92
CA VAL A 657 -30.83 -20.96 -2.61
C VAL A 657 -31.30 -19.61 -3.17
N SER A 658 -31.85 -19.60 -4.39
CA SER A 658 -32.40 -18.39 -5.01
C SER A 658 -33.46 -17.70 -4.15
N ARG A 659 -34.37 -18.47 -3.55
CA ARG A 659 -35.42 -17.94 -2.66
C ARG A 659 -34.81 -17.40 -1.37
N TYR A 660 -33.81 -18.07 -0.80
CA TYR A 660 -33.14 -17.65 0.41
C TYR A 660 -32.35 -16.35 0.20
N LEU A 661 -31.69 -16.19 -0.95
CA LEU A 661 -30.95 -14.98 -1.30
C LEU A 661 -31.87 -13.74 -1.38
N ASP A 662 -33.03 -13.89 -2.00
CA ASP A 662 -33.99 -12.79 -2.13
C ASP A 662 -34.65 -12.44 -0.78
N GLN A 663 -34.87 -13.43 0.06
CA GLN A 663 -35.58 -13.24 1.33
C GLN A 663 -34.67 -12.75 2.48
N TYR A 664 -33.46 -13.31 2.61
CA TYR A 664 -32.59 -13.13 3.79
C TYR A 664 -31.31 -12.33 3.52
N PHE A 665 -30.85 -12.25 2.26
CA PHE A 665 -29.54 -11.67 1.92
C PHE A 665 -29.62 -10.51 0.93
N LYS A 666 -30.78 -9.89 0.81
CA LYS A 666 -31.04 -8.81 -0.16
C LYS A 666 -30.06 -7.63 0.00
N GLY A 667 -29.63 -7.32 1.23
CA GLY A 667 -28.73 -6.22 1.56
C GLY A 667 -27.22 -6.55 1.49
N ASN A 668 -26.85 -7.80 1.18
CA ASN A 668 -25.47 -8.25 1.14
C ASN A 668 -24.96 -8.40 -0.30
N ASN A 669 -23.65 -8.24 -0.47
CA ASN A 669 -22.98 -8.73 -1.66
C ASN A 669 -23.06 -10.26 -1.70
N PHE A 670 -23.37 -10.85 -2.84
CA PHE A 670 -23.19 -12.28 -3.01
C PHE A 670 -22.66 -12.65 -4.39
N VAL A 671 -21.93 -13.76 -4.43
CA VAL A 671 -21.36 -14.36 -5.63
C VAL A 671 -21.76 -15.83 -5.66
N LEU A 672 -22.49 -16.25 -6.72
CA LEU A 672 -22.70 -17.65 -6.99
C LEU A 672 -21.55 -18.15 -7.87
N VAL A 673 -20.89 -19.22 -7.45
CA VAL A 673 -19.74 -19.79 -8.13
C VAL A 673 -20.13 -21.12 -8.76
N TYR A 674 -20.08 -21.21 -10.08
CA TYR A 674 -20.24 -22.45 -10.84
C TYR A 674 -18.86 -22.87 -11.37
N PRO A 675 -18.19 -23.86 -10.76
CA PRO A 675 -16.88 -24.31 -11.20
C PRO A 675 -16.87 -24.84 -12.63
N LEU A 676 -15.71 -24.79 -13.27
CA LEU A 676 -15.43 -25.40 -14.56
C LEU A 676 -15.77 -26.91 -14.53
N GLN A 677 -16.30 -27.42 -15.62
CA GLN A 677 -16.55 -28.85 -15.82
C GLN A 677 -15.57 -29.44 -16.84
N ALA A 678 -15.20 -30.70 -16.67
CA ALA A 678 -14.45 -31.43 -17.70
C ALA A 678 -15.29 -31.53 -18.99
N SER A 679 -14.68 -31.26 -20.14
CA SER A 679 -15.33 -31.48 -21.42
C SER A 679 -15.65 -33.00 -21.59
N ILE A 680 -16.76 -33.31 -22.25
CA ILE A 680 -17.16 -34.69 -22.51
C ILE A 680 -16.05 -35.47 -23.26
N ASP A 681 -15.23 -34.79 -24.06
CA ASP A 681 -14.09 -35.37 -24.79
C ASP A 681 -12.90 -35.78 -23.89
N GLU A 682 -12.70 -35.16 -22.75
CA GLU A 682 -11.64 -35.56 -21.81
C GLU A 682 -12.07 -36.69 -20.88
N GLY A 683 -13.36 -36.81 -20.58
CA GLY A 683 -13.89 -37.90 -19.78
C GLY A 683 -13.67 -39.31 -20.38
N TRP A 684 -13.56 -39.44 -21.70
CA TRP A 684 -13.27 -40.71 -22.40
C TRP A 684 -11.80 -41.11 -22.36
N ARG A 685 -10.86 -40.17 -22.17
CA ARG A 685 -9.40 -40.44 -22.06
C ARG A 685 -8.97 -41.03 -20.73
N TYR A 686 -9.81 -40.94 -19.70
CA TYR A 686 -9.54 -41.53 -18.38
C TYR A 686 -10.27 -42.85 -18.12
N LEU A 687 -11.07 -43.35 -19.09
CA LEU A 687 -11.79 -44.63 -19.00
C LEU A 687 -11.20 -45.71 -19.91
N THR A 688 -10.11 -45.45 -20.60
CA THR A 688 -9.25 -46.41 -21.31
C THR A 688 -7.85 -46.36 -20.71
#